data_bdc7895b66cc047f5a0a8ea6f8b16d37
#
_entry.id   bdc7895b66cc047f5a0a8ea6f8b16d37
#
_cell.length_a   1.000
_cell.length_b   1.000
_cell.length_c   1.000
_cell.angle_alpha   90.00
_cell.angle_beta   90.00
_cell.angle_gamma   90.00
#
_symmetry.space_group_name_H-M   'P 1'
#
loop_
_entity.id
_entity.type
_entity.pdbx_description
1 polymer ?
#
loop_
_entity_poly.entity_id
_entity_poly.type
_entity_poly.pdbx_seq_one_letter_code
_entity_poly.pdbx_strand_id
1 'polypeptide(L)'
;MTDTTSNSLRSRLPRIFAKPGAYNSELQAVIRSVKANHPKADVSVIEKAFVAAEKAHATQLRKSGEPYITHPLAVAQILADLGIGATTIAAALLHDTVEDTAYTLDFVRRDFGDEVAMLVDGVTKLDKLKFGDNTQAETVRKMVVAMSKDIRVLVIKLADRLHNARTWKFVPEESAKRKAQETLEIYAPLAHRLGISTIKLELEDLSFEILYPKVYEEIVNLVTQRTPKREEYIDSVISSIEEDLKDSKIKGKVAGRPKQYYSIYQKMVVRGREFDDIYDLVGIRVLVPSVRDCYAILGSIHSRWNPVPGRFKDYIAMPKFNLYQSLHTTVIGPAGRAVEIQIRTTEMHNRAEFGVAAHWKYKEQSGNSQTTTEDDMLWLKHLSDWQAETQDPGEFLDALRFEIGAKEVYVFTPKGKVIGLPSGATPVDFAYTVHTEVGHRTIGAKVNGRLVPLESTLNSGDVVEVFTSKSLDAAPSKDWLNFVRSPRARAKIKHHFSQERREDAIEQGKDSLTKAMRKQNLPLQQLMSAESLAKIVADLRLTDVSALFAAIGEGQVSAQSIIEKLTQPVGIEEDHDGEFELPQAPKSFRHIGGSDSGVLVKGDADVMVKLARCCTPVPGDPIMGFVTRGTGVSVHRTDCKNVGQLQLEPERILEVSWAPSSKLSLIHISEPTRLLSI
;
A
#
# COMPACT_ATOMS: atom_id res chain seq x y z
N MET A 1 -6.45 -53.84 31.77
CA MET A 1 -5.12 -53.56 32.36
C MET A 1 -4.24 -53.13 31.21
N THR A 2 -4.05 -51.84 31.06
CA THR A 2 -2.79 -51.22 30.70
C THR A 2 -3.00 -49.72 30.47
N ASP A 3 -2.16 -49.02 31.10
CA ASP A 3 -2.11 -47.58 31.36
C ASP A 3 -2.28 -46.64 30.16
N THR A 4 -3.17 -45.70 30.34
CA THR A 4 -3.20 -44.44 29.63
C THR A 4 -2.32 -43.44 30.36
N THR A 5 -1.14 -43.21 29.83
CA THR A 5 -0.24 -42.13 30.30
C THR A 5 -0.75 -40.77 29.80
N SER A 6 -1.38 -40.07 30.70
CA SER A 6 -1.68 -38.64 30.56
C SER A 6 -0.39 -37.84 30.38
N ASN A 7 -0.23 -37.23 29.22
CA ASN A 7 0.82 -36.23 28.99
C ASN A 7 0.40 -34.89 29.67
N SER A 8 0.83 -34.71 30.91
CA SER A 8 0.65 -33.49 31.67
C SER A 8 1.35 -32.34 30.99
N LEU A 9 0.61 -31.30 30.67
CA LEU A 9 1.08 -29.96 30.38
C LEU A 9 1.89 -29.44 31.57
N ARG A 10 3.20 -29.67 31.55
CA ARG A 10 4.11 -28.97 32.43
C ARG A 10 4.11 -27.50 32.03
N SER A 11 3.46 -26.68 32.84
CA SER A 11 3.58 -25.24 32.84
C SER A 11 5.06 -24.87 32.92
N ARG A 12 5.63 -24.31 31.84
CA ARG A 12 6.98 -23.76 31.83
C ARG A 12 6.93 -22.47 32.67
N LEU A 13 7.43 -22.54 33.90
CA LEU A 13 7.76 -21.35 34.69
C LEU A 13 8.76 -20.48 33.90
N PRO A 14 8.60 -19.15 33.91
CA PRO A 14 9.54 -18.27 33.21
C PRO A 14 10.93 -18.44 33.80
N ARG A 15 11.90 -18.77 32.94
CA ARG A 15 13.33 -18.83 33.33
C ARG A 15 13.87 -17.42 33.45
N ILE A 16 13.78 -16.83 34.62
CA ILE A 16 14.16 -15.43 34.91
C ILE A 16 15.70 -15.21 34.86
N PHE A 17 16.52 -16.29 34.88
CA PHE A 17 17.95 -16.25 34.66
C PHE A 17 18.39 -17.45 33.82
N ALA A 18 18.37 -17.30 32.52
CA ALA A 18 18.96 -18.30 31.66
C ALA A 18 20.50 -18.16 31.70
N LYS A 19 21.21 -19.27 31.92
CA LYS A 19 22.67 -19.30 31.78
C LYS A 19 23.05 -18.99 30.32
N PRO A 20 24.23 -18.36 30.06
CA PRO A 20 24.76 -18.23 28.71
C PRO A 20 24.72 -19.59 27.98
N GLY A 21 24.13 -19.66 26.80
CA GLY A 21 23.92 -20.91 26.07
C GLY A 21 22.57 -21.61 26.26
N ALA A 22 21.61 -21.04 26.98
CA ALA A 22 20.27 -21.62 27.19
C ALA A 22 19.45 -21.78 25.91
N TYR A 23 19.73 -20.99 24.86
CA TYR A 23 19.06 -20.99 23.55
C TYR A 23 19.86 -21.67 22.45
N ASN A 24 20.88 -22.47 22.84
CA ASN A 24 21.72 -23.17 21.85
C ASN A 24 20.93 -24.18 21.02
N SER A 25 19.87 -24.77 21.56
CA SER A 25 19.00 -25.71 20.82
C SER A 25 18.19 -25.02 19.71
N GLU A 26 17.65 -23.83 20.00
CA GLU A 26 16.89 -23.01 19.05
C GLU A 26 17.81 -22.44 17.96
N LEU A 27 18.98 -21.91 18.34
CA LEU A 27 20.00 -21.47 17.40
C LEU A 27 20.45 -22.62 16.48
N GLN A 28 20.69 -23.82 17.05
CA GLN A 28 21.06 -24.98 16.26
C GLN A 28 19.93 -25.45 15.32
N ALA A 29 18.65 -25.20 15.65
CA ALA A 29 17.53 -25.42 14.75
C ALA A 29 17.61 -24.48 13.54
N VAL A 30 17.82 -23.17 13.77
CA VAL A 30 18.03 -22.19 12.69
C VAL A 30 19.18 -22.61 11.79
N ILE A 31 20.35 -22.95 12.36
CA ILE A 31 21.53 -23.38 11.61
C ILE A 31 21.26 -24.63 10.79
N ARG A 32 20.54 -25.62 11.33
CA ARG A 32 20.14 -26.84 10.60
C ARG A 32 19.25 -26.50 9.41
N SER A 33 18.23 -25.65 9.59
CA SER A 33 17.34 -25.19 8.50
C SER A 33 18.13 -24.45 7.42
N VAL A 34 19.07 -23.58 7.80
CA VAL A 34 19.95 -22.89 6.84
C VAL A 34 20.82 -23.87 6.07
N LYS A 35 21.51 -24.79 6.76
CA LYS A 35 22.39 -25.78 6.10
C LYS A 35 21.62 -26.75 5.21
N ALA A 36 20.38 -27.09 5.55
CA ALA A 36 19.52 -27.91 4.70
C ALA A 36 19.16 -27.22 3.39
N ASN A 37 18.96 -25.90 3.42
CA ASN A 37 18.63 -25.09 2.25
C ASN A 37 19.89 -24.59 1.51
N HIS A 38 20.96 -24.28 2.23
CA HIS A 38 22.23 -23.71 1.72
C HIS A 38 23.41 -24.48 2.33
N PRO A 39 23.79 -25.66 1.79
CA PRO A 39 24.82 -26.51 2.39
C PRO A 39 26.23 -25.86 2.50
N LYS A 40 26.49 -24.85 1.63
CA LYS A 40 27.78 -24.13 1.59
C LYS A 40 27.75 -22.81 2.35
N ALA A 41 26.64 -22.42 2.98
CA ALA A 41 26.53 -21.14 3.68
C ALA A 41 27.48 -21.04 4.87
N ASP A 42 28.12 -19.89 5.02
CA ASP A 42 28.84 -19.56 6.23
C ASP A 42 27.86 -19.20 7.35
N VAL A 43 27.72 -20.10 8.30
CA VAL A 43 26.82 -19.93 9.46
C VAL A 43 27.48 -19.20 10.61
N SER A 44 28.76 -18.91 10.56
CA SER A 44 29.50 -18.20 11.62
C SER A 44 28.93 -16.78 11.83
N VAL A 45 28.43 -16.16 10.75
CA VAL A 45 27.79 -14.83 10.83
C VAL A 45 26.49 -14.90 11.64
N ILE A 46 25.73 -16.01 11.56
CA ILE A 46 24.51 -16.21 12.36
C ILE A 46 24.85 -16.37 13.84
N GLU A 47 25.88 -17.18 14.15
CA GLU A 47 26.33 -17.38 15.53
C GLU A 47 26.84 -16.07 16.17
N LYS A 48 27.62 -15.29 15.43
CA LYS A 48 28.07 -13.95 15.86
C LYS A 48 26.91 -13.00 16.08
N ALA A 49 25.93 -12.96 15.16
CA ALA A 49 24.75 -12.10 15.27
C ALA A 49 23.89 -12.47 16.47
N PHE A 50 23.72 -13.76 16.73
CA PHE A 50 23.00 -14.25 17.90
C PHE A 50 23.68 -13.79 19.21
N VAL A 51 24.99 -13.96 19.35
CA VAL A 51 25.73 -13.55 20.56
C VAL A 51 25.63 -12.02 20.75
N ALA A 52 25.72 -11.23 19.70
CA ALA A 52 25.55 -9.79 19.76
C ALA A 52 24.13 -9.38 20.21
N ALA A 53 23.09 -10.01 19.61
CA ALA A 53 21.70 -9.76 19.96
C ALA A 53 21.37 -10.21 21.41
N GLU A 54 21.82 -11.40 21.83
CA GLU A 54 21.62 -11.91 23.19
C GLU A 54 22.24 -10.96 24.23
N LYS A 55 23.45 -10.47 23.96
CA LYS A 55 24.12 -9.50 24.83
C LYS A 55 23.39 -8.16 24.87
N ALA A 56 22.94 -7.67 23.72
CA ALA A 56 22.26 -6.38 23.61
C ALA A 56 20.90 -6.39 24.34
N HIS A 57 20.15 -7.50 24.26
CA HIS A 57 18.83 -7.66 24.89
C HIS A 57 18.88 -8.39 26.27
N ALA A 58 20.03 -8.53 26.92
CA ALA A 58 20.22 -9.37 28.10
C ALA A 58 19.27 -9.02 29.28
N THR A 59 18.85 -7.77 29.40
CA THR A 59 17.98 -7.29 30.50
C THR A 59 16.52 -7.12 30.09
N GLN A 60 16.18 -7.38 28.83
CA GLN A 60 14.85 -7.12 28.30
C GLN A 60 13.98 -8.38 28.32
N LEU A 61 12.70 -8.19 28.67
CA LEU A 61 11.69 -9.23 28.64
C LEU A 61 10.54 -8.85 27.70
N ARG A 62 9.95 -9.83 27.06
CA ARG A 62 8.72 -9.67 26.28
C ARG A 62 7.50 -9.54 27.20
N LYS A 63 6.37 -9.10 26.66
CA LYS A 63 5.08 -9.07 27.37
C LYS A 63 4.61 -10.46 27.83
N SER A 64 5.09 -11.53 27.20
CA SER A 64 4.88 -12.91 27.64
C SER A 64 5.71 -13.31 28.87
N GLY A 65 6.64 -12.46 29.33
CA GLY A 65 7.59 -12.76 30.41
C GLY A 65 8.83 -13.52 29.96
N GLU A 66 8.97 -13.88 28.69
CA GLU A 66 10.15 -14.56 28.14
C GLU A 66 11.27 -13.54 27.84
N PRO A 67 12.56 -13.97 27.89
CA PRO A 67 13.69 -13.16 27.45
C PRO A 67 13.50 -12.66 26.01
N TYR A 68 13.87 -11.40 25.76
CA TYR A 68 13.61 -10.76 24.47
C TYR A 68 14.23 -11.51 23.27
N ILE A 69 15.40 -12.13 23.47
CA ILE A 69 16.13 -12.87 22.43
C ILE A 69 15.32 -14.00 21.76
N THR A 70 14.26 -14.50 22.44
CA THR A 70 13.36 -15.50 21.87
C THR A 70 12.65 -14.99 20.61
N HIS A 71 12.41 -13.66 20.53
CA HIS A 71 11.78 -13.04 19.36
C HIS A 71 12.68 -13.05 18.13
N PRO A 72 13.88 -12.46 18.13
CA PRO A 72 14.77 -12.50 16.97
C PRO A 72 15.10 -13.93 16.55
N LEU A 73 15.23 -14.89 17.47
CA LEU A 73 15.42 -16.29 17.14
C LEU A 73 14.23 -16.89 16.40
N ALA A 74 13.01 -16.61 16.84
CA ALA A 74 11.81 -17.10 16.18
C ALA A 74 11.65 -16.47 14.77
N VAL A 75 11.97 -15.16 14.62
CA VAL A 75 12.00 -14.50 13.30
C VAL A 75 13.05 -15.14 12.40
N ALA A 76 14.25 -15.40 12.92
CA ALA A 76 15.32 -16.08 12.20
C ALA A 76 14.90 -17.50 11.76
N GLN A 77 14.18 -18.25 12.61
CA GLN A 77 13.67 -19.58 12.26
C GLN A 77 12.64 -19.52 11.13
N ILE A 78 11.69 -18.56 11.18
CA ILE A 78 10.72 -18.36 10.09
C ILE A 78 11.44 -18.11 8.76
N LEU A 79 12.46 -17.26 8.76
CA LEU A 79 13.25 -16.94 7.57
C LEU A 79 14.09 -18.16 7.09
N ALA A 80 14.68 -18.92 8.01
CA ALA A 80 15.44 -20.12 7.67
C ALA A 80 14.54 -21.19 7.03
N ASP A 81 13.30 -21.35 7.52
CA ASP A 81 12.31 -22.28 6.96
C ASP A 81 11.82 -21.83 5.58
N LEU A 82 11.80 -20.51 5.31
CA LEU A 82 11.57 -19.97 3.97
C LEU A 82 12.75 -20.17 3.01
N GLY A 83 13.88 -20.65 3.50
CA GLY A 83 15.10 -20.87 2.72
C GLY A 83 15.91 -19.60 2.44
N ILE A 84 15.81 -18.60 3.32
CA ILE A 84 16.57 -17.35 3.25
C ILE A 84 18.02 -17.59 3.73
N GLY A 85 18.97 -16.87 3.11
CA GLY A 85 20.39 -17.03 3.37
C GLY A 85 20.92 -16.40 4.66
N ALA A 86 22.15 -16.76 5.02
CA ALA A 86 22.76 -16.44 6.31
C ALA A 86 22.86 -14.94 6.61
N THR A 87 23.19 -14.10 5.62
CA THR A 87 23.30 -12.64 5.77
C THR A 87 21.98 -12.00 6.22
N THR A 88 20.88 -12.39 5.58
CA THR A 88 19.55 -11.86 5.92
C THR A 88 19.08 -12.38 7.29
N ILE A 89 19.42 -13.62 7.66
CA ILE A 89 19.13 -14.17 8.97
C ILE A 89 19.92 -13.45 10.06
N ALA A 90 21.19 -13.13 9.81
CA ALA A 90 21.99 -12.31 10.73
C ALA A 90 21.37 -10.91 10.91
N ALA A 91 20.93 -10.28 9.83
CA ALA A 91 20.20 -9.01 9.92
C ALA A 91 18.89 -9.13 10.72
N ALA A 92 18.15 -10.24 10.58
CA ALA A 92 16.95 -10.51 11.35
C ALA A 92 17.22 -10.75 12.84
N LEU A 93 18.34 -11.36 13.20
CA LEU A 93 18.74 -11.47 14.60
C LEU A 93 19.08 -10.12 15.25
N LEU A 94 19.53 -9.16 14.43
CA LEU A 94 19.98 -7.84 14.88
C LEU A 94 18.94 -6.73 14.69
N HIS A 95 17.76 -7.00 14.08
CA HIS A 95 16.85 -5.94 13.60
C HIS A 95 16.37 -4.99 14.70
N ASP A 96 16.08 -5.51 15.91
CA ASP A 96 15.63 -4.72 17.05
C ASP A 96 16.78 -4.13 17.89
N THR A 97 18.02 -4.61 17.71
CA THR A 97 19.15 -4.16 18.55
C THR A 97 19.44 -2.67 18.40
N VAL A 98 19.33 -2.13 17.18
CA VAL A 98 19.59 -0.73 16.87
C VAL A 98 18.48 0.19 17.38
N GLU A 99 17.24 -0.32 17.51
CA GLU A 99 16.10 0.46 17.97
C GLU A 99 15.98 0.44 19.50
N ASP A 100 16.12 -0.73 20.10
CA ASP A 100 15.77 -0.98 21.49
C ASP A 100 16.98 -1.02 22.44
N THR A 101 18.21 -0.89 21.92
CA THR A 101 19.43 -0.99 22.72
C THR A 101 20.48 0.07 22.37
N ALA A 102 21.59 0.07 23.10
CA ALA A 102 22.74 0.94 22.81
C ALA A 102 23.62 0.44 21.64
N TYR A 103 23.27 -0.66 20.98
CA TYR A 103 24.03 -1.22 19.85
C TYR A 103 23.69 -0.47 18.56
N THR A 104 24.58 0.44 18.14
CA THR A 104 24.31 1.36 17.03
C THR A 104 24.54 0.73 15.66
N LEU A 105 23.99 1.34 14.62
CA LEU A 105 24.17 0.92 13.22
C LEU A 105 25.66 0.87 12.81
N ASP A 106 26.50 1.77 13.36
CA ASP A 106 27.93 1.78 13.09
C ASP A 106 28.64 0.55 13.67
N PHE A 107 28.18 0.05 14.82
CA PHE A 107 28.66 -1.23 15.36
C PHE A 107 28.23 -2.39 14.46
N VAL A 108 26.97 -2.41 13.98
CA VAL A 108 26.51 -3.44 13.06
C VAL A 108 27.37 -3.43 11.78
N ARG A 109 27.64 -2.24 11.22
CA ARG A 109 28.47 -2.10 9.99
C ARG A 109 29.89 -2.61 10.22
N ARG A 110 30.52 -2.26 11.35
CA ARG A 110 31.87 -2.69 11.68
C ARG A 110 31.97 -4.20 11.89
N ASP A 111 30.98 -4.81 12.57
CA ASP A 111 31.05 -6.18 13.05
C ASP A 111 30.50 -7.19 12.03
N PHE A 112 29.57 -6.76 11.14
CA PHE A 112 28.83 -7.63 10.20
C PHE A 112 28.88 -7.13 8.75
N GLY A 113 29.45 -5.97 8.47
CA GLY A 113 29.58 -5.40 7.14
C GLY A 113 28.38 -4.56 6.67
N ASP A 114 28.56 -3.91 5.51
CA ASP A 114 27.60 -2.95 4.96
C ASP A 114 26.26 -3.57 4.60
N GLU A 115 26.26 -4.81 4.08
CA GLU A 115 25.03 -5.48 3.64
C GLU A 115 24.09 -5.76 4.82
N VAL A 116 24.60 -6.31 5.93
CA VAL A 116 23.80 -6.54 7.15
C VAL A 116 23.32 -5.21 7.71
N ALA A 117 24.20 -4.20 7.77
CA ALA A 117 23.85 -2.87 8.28
C ALA A 117 22.76 -2.19 7.44
N MET A 118 22.80 -2.32 6.10
CA MET A 118 21.76 -1.80 5.22
C MET A 118 20.40 -2.46 5.46
N LEU A 119 20.36 -3.77 5.65
CA LEU A 119 19.13 -4.50 5.95
C LEU A 119 18.54 -4.10 7.30
N VAL A 120 19.38 -4.03 8.35
CA VAL A 120 18.97 -3.59 9.71
C VAL A 120 18.45 -2.15 9.67
N ASP A 121 19.16 -1.22 9.01
CA ASP A 121 18.73 0.18 8.84
C ASP A 121 17.37 0.27 8.13
N GLY A 122 17.18 -0.55 7.10
CA GLY A 122 15.92 -0.65 6.36
C GLY A 122 14.75 -1.06 7.25
N VAL A 123 14.92 -2.09 8.08
CA VAL A 123 13.89 -2.58 9.01
C VAL A 123 13.62 -1.53 10.10
N THR A 124 14.66 -1.00 10.76
CA THR A 124 14.56 0.01 11.83
C THR A 124 13.84 1.29 11.35
N LYS A 125 14.11 1.75 10.13
CA LYS A 125 13.41 2.91 9.57
C LYS A 125 11.93 2.68 9.37
N LEU A 126 11.51 1.44 9.16
CA LEU A 126 10.10 1.07 9.07
C LEU A 126 9.40 1.11 10.45
N ASP A 127 10.11 0.83 11.53
CA ASP A 127 9.55 0.78 12.89
C ASP A 127 9.47 2.15 13.58
N LYS A 128 10.40 3.08 13.31
CA LYS A 128 10.43 4.44 13.89
C LYS A 128 9.25 5.34 13.52
N LEU A 129 8.34 4.85 12.69
CA LEU A 129 7.18 5.59 12.26
C LEU A 129 6.07 5.55 13.31
N LYS A 130 6.13 6.46 14.28
CA LYS A 130 5.09 6.63 15.33
C LYS A 130 3.84 7.30 14.77
N PHE A 131 2.71 6.80 15.18
CA PHE A 131 1.37 6.93 14.66
C PHE A 131 0.65 8.23 15.10
N GLY A 132 0.18 9.03 14.18
CA GLY A 132 -0.87 10.03 14.25
C GLY A 132 -1.85 9.79 13.08
N ASP A 133 -3.01 10.38 13.00
CA ASP A 133 -4.11 10.01 12.09
C ASP A 133 -3.82 10.00 10.56
N ASN A 134 -2.70 10.58 10.12
CA ASN A 134 -2.20 10.52 8.73
C ASN A 134 -1.09 9.47 8.51
N THR A 135 -0.78 8.65 9.49
CA THR A 135 0.48 7.90 9.60
C THR A 135 0.47 6.51 9.00
N GLN A 136 -0.70 5.87 8.85
CA GLN A 136 -0.77 4.55 8.21
C GLN A 136 -0.31 4.65 6.75
N ALA A 137 -0.75 5.69 6.03
CA ALA A 137 -0.37 5.98 4.66
C ALA A 137 1.13 6.26 4.52
N GLU A 138 1.69 7.07 5.42
CA GLU A 138 3.11 7.41 5.42
C GLU A 138 3.99 6.20 5.79
N THR A 139 3.53 5.34 6.69
CA THR A 139 4.20 4.08 7.03
C THR A 139 4.29 3.17 5.81
N VAL A 140 3.18 2.94 5.12
CA VAL A 140 3.14 2.12 3.91
C VAL A 140 3.99 2.71 2.80
N ARG A 141 3.95 4.03 2.60
CA ARG A 141 4.80 4.73 1.64
C ARG A 141 6.30 4.48 1.91
N LYS A 142 6.74 4.62 3.15
CA LYS A 142 8.13 4.38 3.55
C LYS A 142 8.51 2.90 3.45
N MET A 143 7.57 1.98 3.75
CA MET A 143 7.76 0.55 3.50
C MET A 143 8.05 0.28 2.02
N VAL A 144 7.26 0.87 1.12
CA VAL A 144 7.47 0.72 -0.33
C VAL A 144 8.82 1.29 -0.77
N VAL A 145 9.24 2.44 -0.24
CA VAL A 145 10.58 3.01 -0.51
C VAL A 145 11.70 2.11 -0.01
N ALA A 146 11.56 1.54 1.18
CA ALA A 146 12.56 0.59 1.70
C ALA A 146 12.61 -0.70 0.86
N MET A 147 11.44 -1.21 0.45
CA MET A 147 11.31 -2.37 -0.43
C MET A 147 11.95 -2.17 -1.80
N SER A 148 11.84 -0.96 -2.37
CA SER A 148 12.43 -0.66 -3.68
C SER A 148 13.96 -0.70 -3.67
N LYS A 149 14.59 -0.53 -2.49
CA LYS A 149 16.03 -0.67 -2.31
C LYS A 149 16.45 -2.11 -2.13
N ASP A 150 15.78 -2.84 -1.26
CA ASP A 150 16.01 -4.28 -1.05
C ASP A 150 14.77 -4.98 -0.48
N ILE A 151 14.22 -5.90 -1.24
CA ILE A 151 13.00 -6.62 -0.88
C ILE A 151 13.17 -7.52 0.37
N ARG A 152 14.41 -7.88 0.74
CA ARG A 152 14.71 -8.67 1.94
C ARG A 152 14.26 -7.95 3.22
N VAL A 153 14.31 -6.61 3.22
CA VAL A 153 13.78 -5.78 4.32
C VAL A 153 12.31 -6.11 4.60
N LEU A 154 11.50 -6.21 3.55
CA LEU A 154 10.09 -6.58 3.71
C LEU A 154 9.91 -8.03 4.18
N VAL A 155 10.72 -8.96 3.69
CA VAL A 155 10.63 -10.37 4.10
C VAL A 155 10.96 -10.52 5.59
N ILE A 156 11.98 -9.81 6.10
CA ILE A 156 12.27 -9.73 7.53
C ILE A 156 11.05 -9.15 8.28
N LYS A 157 10.48 -8.06 7.79
CA LYS A 157 9.32 -7.40 8.44
C LYS A 157 8.06 -8.27 8.43
N LEU A 158 7.83 -9.07 7.40
CA LEU A 158 6.74 -10.05 7.36
C LEU A 158 6.96 -11.18 8.38
N ALA A 159 8.18 -11.67 8.54
CA ALA A 159 8.52 -12.69 9.53
C ALA A 159 8.40 -12.14 10.97
N ASP A 160 8.84 -10.90 11.21
CA ASP A 160 8.64 -10.17 12.46
C ASP A 160 7.14 -10.03 12.78
N ARG A 161 6.34 -9.53 11.82
CA ARG A 161 4.89 -9.39 11.98
C ARG A 161 4.22 -10.73 12.29
N LEU A 162 4.64 -11.81 11.64
CA LEU A 162 4.10 -13.15 11.89
C LEU A 162 4.40 -13.62 13.31
N HIS A 163 5.64 -13.49 13.77
CA HIS A 163 5.98 -13.86 15.15
C HIS A 163 5.24 -12.99 16.17
N ASN A 164 5.13 -11.69 15.93
CA ASN A 164 4.33 -10.80 16.77
C ASN A 164 2.86 -11.21 16.79
N ALA A 165 2.28 -11.62 15.65
CA ALA A 165 0.91 -12.11 15.57
C ALA A 165 0.67 -13.36 16.41
N ARG A 166 1.58 -14.32 16.40
CA ARG A 166 1.54 -15.53 17.26
C ARG A 166 1.50 -15.23 18.76
N THR A 167 1.90 -14.02 19.17
CA THR A 167 2.00 -13.59 20.57
C THR A 167 0.95 -12.52 20.96
N TRP A 168 -0.03 -12.20 20.11
CA TRP A 168 -1.05 -11.18 20.42
C TRP A 168 -1.89 -11.47 21.66
N LYS A 169 -2.04 -12.72 22.06
CA LYS A 169 -2.72 -13.10 23.32
C LYS A 169 -2.12 -12.48 24.58
N PHE A 170 -0.88 -12.02 24.51
CA PHE A 170 -0.17 -11.33 25.63
C PHE A 170 -0.25 -9.80 25.51
N VAL A 171 -0.94 -9.26 24.52
CA VAL A 171 -1.08 -7.84 24.27
C VAL A 171 -2.51 -7.39 24.63
N PRO A 172 -2.73 -6.15 25.12
CA PRO A 172 -4.08 -5.64 25.37
C PRO A 172 -4.98 -5.80 24.14
N GLU A 173 -6.23 -6.18 24.34
CA GLU A 173 -7.20 -6.57 23.29
C GLU A 173 -7.35 -5.50 22.20
N GLU A 174 -7.50 -4.23 22.59
CA GLU A 174 -7.62 -3.12 21.62
C GLU A 174 -6.36 -2.98 20.74
N SER A 175 -5.18 -3.13 21.35
CA SER A 175 -3.92 -3.09 20.59
C SER A 175 -3.79 -4.30 19.65
N ALA A 176 -4.21 -5.48 20.11
CA ALA A 176 -4.24 -6.69 19.29
C ALA A 176 -5.19 -6.53 18.08
N LYS A 177 -6.42 -6.04 18.30
CA LYS A 177 -7.41 -5.79 17.25
C LYS A 177 -6.90 -4.80 16.20
N ARG A 178 -6.32 -3.67 16.63
CA ARG A 178 -5.76 -2.69 15.70
C ARG A 178 -4.63 -3.29 14.85
N LYS A 179 -3.71 -4.05 15.46
CA LYS A 179 -2.61 -4.72 14.76
C LYS A 179 -3.11 -5.82 13.84
N ALA A 180 -4.15 -6.56 14.22
CA ALA A 180 -4.77 -7.59 13.40
C ALA A 180 -5.45 -6.98 12.17
N GLN A 181 -6.16 -5.85 12.34
CA GLN A 181 -6.76 -5.12 11.21
C GLN A 181 -5.70 -4.62 10.23
N GLU A 182 -4.65 -3.97 10.72
CA GLU A 182 -3.50 -3.54 9.91
C GLU A 182 -2.86 -4.73 9.17
N THR A 183 -2.78 -5.88 9.82
CA THR A 183 -2.20 -7.09 9.22
C THR A 183 -3.04 -7.61 8.07
N LEU A 184 -4.36 -7.66 8.21
CA LEU A 184 -5.25 -8.07 7.12
C LEU A 184 -5.28 -7.07 5.96
N GLU A 185 -5.17 -5.77 6.25
CA GLU A 185 -5.26 -4.73 5.23
C GLU A 185 -3.96 -4.50 4.47
N ILE A 186 -2.80 -4.75 5.10
CA ILE A 186 -1.49 -4.39 4.54
C ILE A 186 -0.56 -5.59 4.43
N TYR A 187 -0.23 -6.24 5.55
CA TYR A 187 0.85 -7.26 5.56
C TYR A 187 0.46 -8.57 4.86
N ALA A 188 -0.74 -9.08 5.07
CA ALA A 188 -1.20 -10.31 4.41
C ALA A 188 -1.33 -10.12 2.89
N PRO A 189 -1.90 -9.01 2.37
CA PRO A 189 -1.85 -8.68 0.95
C PRO A 189 -0.43 -8.51 0.39
N LEU A 190 0.50 -7.89 1.12
CA LEU A 190 1.89 -7.78 0.69
C LEU A 190 2.56 -9.16 0.60
N ALA A 191 2.37 -10.02 1.59
CA ALA A 191 2.84 -11.41 1.55
C ALA A 191 2.25 -12.18 0.36
N HIS A 192 0.97 -11.95 0.03
CA HIS A 192 0.34 -12.52 -1.16
C HIS A 192 0.99 -12.04 -2.45
N ARG A 193 1.28 -10.74 -2.53
CA ARG A 193 1.93 -10.14 -3.70
C ARG A 193 3.34 -10.69 -3.93
N LEU A 194 4.07 -10.93 -2.83
CA LEU A 194 5.39 -11.57 -2.87
C LEU A 194 5.33 -13.10 -3.10
N GLY A 195 4.13 -13.66 -3.18
CA GLY A 195 3.93 -15.10 -3.35
C GLY A 195 4.25 -15.93 -2.11
N ILE A 196 4.52 -15.32 -0.94
CA ILE A 196 4.85 -16.03 0.31
C ILE A 196 3.54 -16.50 0.96
N SER A 197 2.98 -17.59 0.39
CA SER A 197 1.66 -18.09 0.80
C SER A 197 1.65 -18.60 2.24
N THR A 198 2.74 -19.16 2.74
CA THR A 198 2.86 -19.65 4.11
C THR A 198 2.65 -18.55 5.14
N ILE A 199 3.34 -17.44 5.01
CA ILE A 199 3.18 -16.28 5.90
C ILE A 199 1.78 -15.66 5.74
N LYS A 200 1.34 -15.45 4.50
CA LYS A 200 0.03 -14.86 4.22
C LYS A 200 -1.11 -15.60 4.93
N LEU A 201 -1.17 -16.92 4.75
CA LEU A 201 -2.28 -17.73 5.27
C LEU A 201 -2.31 -17.73 6.79
N GLU A 202 -1.15 -17.82 7.44
CA GLU A 202 -1.08 -17.78 8.90
C GLU A 202 -1.40 -16.40 9.47
N LEU A 203 -0.93 -15.31 8.83
CA LEU A 203 -1.30 -13.94 9.21
C LEU A 203 -2.81 -13.70 9.10
N GLU A 204 -3.45 -14.21 8.04
CA GLU A 204 -4.89 -14.11 7.84
C GLU A 204 -5.66 -14.85 8.95
N ASP A 205 -5.28 -16.11 9.26
CA ASP A 205 -5.98 -16.90 10.28
C ASP A 205 -5.80 -16.31 11.69
N LEU A 206 -4.58 -15.90 12.07
CA LEU A 206 -4.31 -15.27 13.37
C LEU A 206 -5.06 -13.93 13.52
N SER A 207 -5.12 -13.14 12.45
CA SER A 207 -5.87 -11.88 12.47
C SER A 207 -7.37 -12.12 12.56
N PHE A 208 -7.88 -13.13 11.89
CA PHE A 208 -9.29 -13.52 11.92
C PHE A 208 -9.73 -13.97 13.31
N GLU A 209 -8.92 -14.78 13.99
CA GLU A 209 -9.14 -15.22 15.37
C GLU A 209 -9.33 -14.02 16.33
N ILE A 210 -8.48 -12.99 16.19
CA ILE A 210 -8.50 -11.79 17.05
C ILE A 210 -9.68 -10.86 16.72
N LEU A 211 -10.00 -10.67 15.43
CA LEU A 211 -11.03 -9.72 15.02
C LEU A 211 -12.44 -10.26 15.15
N TYR A 212 -12.63 -11.55 14.90
CA TYR A 212 -13.96 -12.19 14.87
C TYR A 212 -13.98 -13.51 15.65
N PRO A 213 -13.63 -13.53 16.94
CA PRO A 213 -13.42 -14.75 17.72
C PRO A 213 -14.62 -15.70 17.72
N LYS A 214 -15.84 -15.18 17.84
CA LYS A 214 -17.06 -16.01 17.82
C LYS A 214 -17.26 -16.73 16.48
N VAL A 215 -17.06 -16.02 15.38
CA VAL A 215 -17.19 -16.59 14.03
C VAL A 215 -16.06 -17.58 13.74
N TYR A 216 -14.85 -17.29 14.24
CA TYR A 216 -13.71 -18.18 14.15
C TYR A 216 -14.01 -19.52 14.87
N GLU A 217 -14.47 -19.48 16.13
CA GLU A 217 -14.85 -20.67 16.89
C GLU A 217 -15.96 -21.48 16.20
N GLU A 218 -16.97 -20.81 15.66
CA GLU A 218 -18.04 -21.46 14.91
C GLU A 218 -17.51 -22.22 13.68
N ILE A 219 -16.66 -21.58 12.88
CA ILE A 219 -16.05 -22.19 11.70
C ILE A 219 -15.13 -23.36 12.10
N VAL A 220 -14.33 -23.23 13.16
CA VAL A 220 -13.49 -24.31 13.69
C VAL A 220 -14.34 -25.49 14.10
N ASN A 221 -15.43 -25.27 14.81
CA ASN A 221 -16.36 -26.33 15.23
C ASN A 221 -17.00 -27.04 14.03
N LEU A 222 -17.50 -26.27 13.05
CA LEU A 222 -18.08 -26.83 11.82
C LEU A 222 -17.08 -27.67 11.01
N VAL A 223 -15.84 -27.23 10.92
CA VAL A 223 -14.77 -27.98 10.26
C VAL A 223 -14.45 -29.25 11.03
N THR A 224 -14.24 -29.16 12.36
CA THR A 224 -13.85 -30.29 13.22
C THR A 224 -14.91 -31.39 13.23
N GLN A 225 -16.20 -31.07 13.31
CA GLN A 225 -17.30 -32.06 13.29
C GLN A 225 -17.35 -32.88 12.01
N ARG A 226 -16.87 -32.36 10.90
CA ARG A 226 -16.91 -33.01 9.58
C ARG A 226 -15.60 -33.67 9.17
N THR A 227 -14.52 -33.41 9.90
CA THR A 227 -13.16 -33.89 9.57
C THR A 227 -13.10 -35.42 9.45
N PRO A 228 -13.58 -36.29 10.38
CA PRO A 228 -13.36 -37.73 10.28
C PRO A 228 -13.92 -38.34 9.00
N LYS A 229 -15.19 -38.10 8.68
CA LYS A 229 -15.83 -38.63 7.45
C LYS A 229 -15.21 -38.08 6.16
N ARG A 230 -14.52 -36.95 6.26
CA ARG A 230 -13.89 -36.31 5.14
C ARG A 230 -12.45 -36.82 4.94
N GLU A 231 -11.73 -37.13 5.99
CA GLU A 231 -10.40 -37.75 5.92
C GLU A 231 -10.48 -39.11 5.21
N GLU A 232 -11.40 -39.98 5.61
CA GLU A 232 -11.62 -41.27 4.91
C GLU A 232 -11.90 -41.07 3.40
N TYR A 233 -12.71 -40.07 3.04
CA TYR A 233 -12.99 -39.75 1.65
C TYR A 233 -11.74 -39.25 0.91
N ILE A 234 -10.99 -38.34 1.53
CA ILE A 234 -9.75 -37.79 0.94
C ILE A 234 -8.71 -38.90 0.75
N ASP A 235 -8.54 -39.79 1.72
CA ASP A 235 -7.60 -40.90 1.63
C ASP A 235 -7.98 -41.85 0.50
N SER A 236 -9.27 -42.09 0.26
CA SER A 236 -9.74 -42.87 -0.88
C SER A 236 -9.40 -42.24 -2.23
N VAL A 237 -9.54 -40.90 -2.33
CA VAL A 237 -9.19 -40.16 -3.55
C VAL A 237 -7.67 -40.09 -3.74
N ILE A 238 -6.90 -39.90 -2.67
CA ILE A 238 -5.43 -39.92 -2.71
C ILE A 238 -4.96 -41.29 -3.24
N SER A 239 -5.46 -42.38 -2.68
CA SER A 239 -5.10 -43.74 -3.11
C SER A 239 -5.40 -43.97 -4.59
N SER A 240 -6.53 -43.50 -5.09
CA SER A 240 -6.90 -43.58 -6.53
C SER A 240 -5.94 -42.80 -7.42
N ILE A 241 -5.54 -41.59 -7.00
CA ILE A 241 -4.59 -40.76 -7.76
C ILE A 241 -3.17 -41.36 -7.72
N GLU A 242 -2.77 -41.96 -6.60
CA GLU A 242 -1.49 -42.67 -6.48
C GLU A 242 -1.43 -43.90 -7.40
N GLU A 243 -2.56 -44.61 -7.57
CA GLU A 243 -2.70 -45.67 -8.55
C GLU A 243 -2.53 -45.11 -9.98
N ASP A 244 -3.23 -44.03 -10.36
CA ASP A 244 -3.10 -43.37 -11.66
C ASP A 244 -1.66 -42.91 -11.96
N LEU A 245 -0.94 -42.42 -10.94
CA LEU A 245 0.47 -42.08 -11.06
C LEU A 245 1.36 -43.28 -11.35
N LYS A 246 1.10 -44.44 -10.68
CA LYS A 246 1.83 -45.71 -10.92
C LYS A 246 1.57 -46.21 -12.32
N ASP A 247 0.32 -46.28 -12.76
CA ASP A 247 -0.08 -46.74 -14.08
C ASP A 247 0.54 -45.91 -15.19
N SER A 248 0.58 -44.57 -14.98
CA SER A 248 1.21 -43.62 -15.88
C SER A 248 2.75 -43.61 -15.78
N LYS A 249 3.36 -44.36 -14.86
CA LYS A 249 4.80 -44.38 -14.56
C LYS A 249 5.37 -43.02 -14.17
N ILE A 250 4.55 -42.18 -13.56
CA ILE A 250 4.92 -40.83 -13.11
C ILE A 250 5.31 -40.89 -11.62
N LYS A 251 6.50 -40.41 -11.29
CA LYS A 251 6.93 -40.27 -9.89
C LYS A 251 6.27 -39.03 -9.30
N GLY A 252 5.29 -39.18 -8.45
CA GLY A 252 4.58 -38.03 -7.82
C GLY A 252 4.32 -38.26 -6.34
N LYS A 253 3.92 -37.18 -5.67
CA LYS A 253 3.43 -37.19 -4.29
C LYS A 253 2.02 -36.61 -4.26
N VAL A 254 1.12 -37.26 -3.55
CA VAL A 254 -0.26 -36.79 -3.36
C VAL A 254 -0.46 -36.48 -1.89
N ALA A 255 -1.07 -35.34 -1.58
CA ALA A 255 -1.36 -34.94 -0.21
C ALA A 255 -2.67 -34.15 -0.11
N GLY A 256 -3.42 -34.37 0.95
CA GLY A 256 -4.54 -33.52 1.31
C GLY A 256 -4.06 -32.14 1.77
N ARG A 257 -4.79 -31.10 1.42
CA ARG A 257 -4.55 -29.72 1.86
C ARG A 257 -5.80 -29.17 2.55
N PRO A 258 -5.79 -29.05 3.88
CA PRO A 258 -6.87 -28.40 4.58
C PRO A 258 -6.94 -26.92 4.17
N LYS A 259 -8.15 -26.38 4.10
CA LYS A 259 -8.36 -24.97 3.78
C LYS A 259 -8.31 -24.14 5.05
N GLN A 260 -7.68 -22.98 4.94
CA GLN A 260 -7.55 -22.03 6.04
C GLN A 260 -8.90 -21.46 6.45
N TYR A 261 -9.10 -21.19 7.76
CA TYR A 261 -10.37 -20.75 8.34
C TYR A 261 -10.80 -19.39 7.80
N TYR A 262 -9.88 -18.44 7.61
CA TYR A 262 -10.20 -17.15 7.01
C TYR A 262 -10.69 -17.29 5.56
N SER A 263 -10.13 -18.23 4.79
CA SER A 263 -10.59 -18.51 3.43
C SER A 263 -12.01 -19.11 3.40
N ILE A 264 -12.42 -19.84 4.43
CA ILE A 264 -13.80 -20.34 4.60
C ILE A 264 -14.72 -19.18 4.93
N TYR A 265 -14.35 -18.34 5.92
CA TYR A 265 -15.08 -17.13 6.30
C TYR A 265 -15.36 -16.22 5.10
N GLN A 266 -14.33 -15.95 4.28
CA GLN A 266 -14.45 -15.15 3.06
C GLN A 266 -15.50 -15.72 2.08
N LYS A 267 -15.63 -17.05 1.99
CA LYS A 267 -16.62 -17.69 1.12
C LYS A 267 -18.02 -17.63 1.71
N MET A 268 -18.16 -17.80 3.00
CA MET A 268 -19.45 -17.77 3.69
C MET A 268 -20.01 -16.36 3.76
N VAL A 269 -19.27 -15.43 4.36
CA VAL A 269 -19.77 -14.09 4.68
C VAL A 269 -19.68 -13.13 3.49
N VAL A 270 -18.51 -13.07 2.81
CA VAL A 270 -18.32 -12.10 1.73
C VAL A 270 -18.99 -12.55 0.42
N ARG A 271 -19.12 -13.87 0.17
CA ARG A 271 -19.74 -14.41 -1.04
C ARG A 271 -21.11 -15.00 -0.83
N GLY A 272 -21.65 -14.94 0.39
CA GLY A 272 -23.00 -15.42 0.73
C GLY A 272 -23.23 -16.91 0.47
N ARG A 273 -22.18 -17.76 0.63
CA ARG A 273 -22.31 -19.22 0.46
C ARG A 273 -22.60 -19.87 1.80
N GLU A 274 -23.52 -20.82 1.80
CA GLU A 274 -23.67 -21.69 2.95
C GLU A 274 -22.45 -22.61 3.11
N PHE A 275 -22.17 -23.03 4.35
CA PHE A 275 -21.01 -23.89 4.64
C PHE A 275 -21.08 -25.21 3.85
N ASP A 276 -22.29 -25.74 3.65
CA ASP A 276 -22.52 -26.96 2.89
C ASP A 276 -22.22 -26.84 1.39
N ASP A 277 -22.30 -25.63 0.85
CA ASP A 277 -21.93 -25.34 -0.55
C ASP A 277 -20.43 -25.14 -0.76
N ILE A 278 -19.64 -25.24 0.31
CA ILE A 278 -18.16 -25.15 0.21
C ILE A 278 -17.59 -26.55 -0.01
N TYR A 279 -17.65 -27.02 -1.24
CA TYR A 279 -17.13 -28.34 -1.65
C TYR A 279 -15.61 -28.49 -1.53
N ASP A 280 -14.85 -27.38 -1.44
CA ASP A 280 -13.38 -27.33 -1.44
C ASP A 280 -12.78 -27.08 -0.05
N LEU A 281 -13.41 -27.57 1.02
CA LEU A 281 -12.88 -27.45 2.38
C LEU A 281 -11.57 -28.23 2.56
N VAL A 282 -11.34 -29.29 1.81
CA VAL A 282 -10.04 -29.96 1.67
C VAL A 282 -9.79 -30.14 0.18
N GLY A 283 -8.71 -29.56 -0.31
CA GLY A 283 -8.21 -29.80 -1.67
C GLY A 283 -7.16 -30.93 -1.66
N ILE A 284 -6.93 -31.53 -2.80
CA ILE A 284 -5.84 -32.49 -3.02
C ILE A 284 -4.76 -31.79 -3.82
N ARG A 285 -3.52 -32.03 -3.43
CA ARG A 285 -2.34 -31.54 -4.12
C ARG A 285 -1.56 -32.69 -4.70
N VAL A 286 -1.27 -32.65 -5.98
CA VAL A 286 -0.45 -33.60 -6.70
C VAL A 286 0.83 -32.90 -7.15
N LEU A 287 1.98 -33.40 -6.70
CA LEU A 287 3.30 -32.90 -7.06
C LEU A 287 3.98 -33.89 -7.99
N VAL A 288 4.41 -33.43 -9.16
CA VAL A 288 5.06 -34.23 -10.19
C VAL A 288 6.37 -33.59 -10.66
N PRO A 289 7.28 -34.31 -11.33
CA PRO A 289 8.59 -33.79 -11.72
C PRO A 289 8.55 -32.75 -12.84
N SER A 290 7.68 -32.87 -13.82
CA SER A 290 7.69 -32.03 -15.03
C SER A 290 6.32 -31.47 -15.39
N VAL A 291 6.32 -30.39 -16.20
CA VAL A 291 5.08 -29.81 -16.76
C VAL A 291 4.32 -30.82 -17.60
N ARG A 292 5.01 -31.65 -18.37
CA ARG A 292 4.41 -32.72 -19.15
C ARG A 292 3.64 -33.70 -18.24
N ASP A 293 4.20 -34.05 -17.11
CA ASP A 293 3.57 -34.96 -16.14
C ASP A 293 2.33 -34.32 -15.50
N CYS A 294 2.33 -32.97 -15.32
CA CYS A 294 1.14 -32.26 -14.85
C CYS A 294 -0.07 -32.47 -15.77
N TYR A 295 0.12 -32.33 -17.08
CA TYR A 295 -0.95 -32.53 -18.05
C TYR A 295 -1.30 -34.01 -18.26
N ALA A 296 -0.31 -34.92 -18.14
CA ALA A 296 -0.55 -36.36 -18.24
C ALA A 296 -1.45 -36.86 -17.09
N ILE A 297 -1.12 -36.51 -15.85
CA ILE A 297 -1.95 -36.93 -14.70
C ILE A 297 -3.31 -36.22 -14.69
N LEU A 298 -3.43 -34.99 -15.19
CA LEU A 298 -4.71 -34.34 -15.39
C LEU A 298 -5.61 -35.15 -16.33
N GLY A 299 -5.06 -35.68 -17.43
CA GLY A 299 -5.79 -36.55 -18.36
C GLY A 299 -6.28 -37.82 -17.69
N SER A 300 -5.44 -38.50 -16.88
CA SER A 300 -5.83 -39.68 -16.12
C SER A 300 -6.96 -39.40 -15.13
N ILE A 301 -6.84 -38.28 -14.37
CA ILE A 301 -7.85 -37.86 -13.41
C ILE A 301 -9.19 -37.54 -14.10
N HIS A 302 -9.17 -36.86 -15.24
CA HIS A 302 -10.40 -36.54 -16.01
C HIS A 302 -10.99 -37.76 -16.72
N SER A 303 -10.17 -38.76 -17.01
CA SER A 303 -10.63 -40.08 -17.51
C SER A 303 -11.34 -40.90 -16.43
N ARG A 304 -10.86 -40.81 -15.18
CA ARG A 304 -11.45 -41.50 -14.03
C ARG A 304 -12.70 -40.81 -13.49
N TRP A 305 -12.70 -39.47 -13.44
CA TRP A 305 -13.77 -38.66 -12.86
C TRP A 305 -14.16 -37.47 -13.74
N ASN A 306 -15.46 -37.25 -13.89
CA ASN A 306 -15.97 -36.14 -14.68
C ASN A 306 -15.61 -34.79 -14.10
N PRO A 307 -14.96 -33.89 -14.84
CA PRO A 307 -14.69 -32.54 -14.38
C PRO A 307 -15.97 -31.70 -14.32
N VAL A 308 -16.06 -30.83 -13.29
CA VAL A 308 -17.16 -29.87 -13.16
C VAL A 308 -16.95 -28.74 -14.17
N PRO A 309 -17.93 -28.47 -15.09
CA PRO A 309 -17.81 -27.42 -16.09
C PRO A 309 -17.48 -26.05 -15.48
N GLY A 310 -16.57 -25.29 -16.12
CA GLY A 310 -16.16 -23.95 -15.67
C GLY A 310 -15.29 -23.91 -14.41
N ARG A 311 -14.92 -25.07 -13.85
CA ARG A 311 -14.06 -25.17 -12.67
C ARG A 311 -12.60 -25.54 -12.97
N PHE A 312 -12.26 -25.77 -14.22
CA PHE A 312 -10.88 -25.96 -14.66
C PHE A 312 -10.19 -24.63 -14.85
N LYS A 313 -8.95 -24.51 -14.36
CA LYS A 313 -8.09 -23.34 -14.53
C LYS A 313 -6.65 -23.76 -14.76
N ASP A 314 -6.07 -23.31 -15.84
CA ASP A 314 -4.69 -23.55 -16.20
C ASP A 314 -3.82 -22.33 -15.87
N TYR A 315 -3.24 -22.35 -14.67
CA TYR A 315 -2.27 -21.35 -14.25
C TYR A 315 -0.83 -21.73 -14.62
N ILE A 316 -0.59 -22.86 -15.31
CA ILE A 316 0.73 -23.16 -15.88
C ILE A 316 0.89 -22.41 -17.19
N ALA A 317 -0.11 -22.48 -18.06
CA ALA A 317 -0.13 -21.73 -19.33
C ALA A 317 -0.31 -20.22 -19.10
N MET A 318 -1.08 -19.83 -18.08
CA MET A 318 -1.35 -18.43 -17.72
C MET A 318 -1.06 -18.19 -16.24
N PRO A 319 0.24 -17.95 -15.88
CA PRO A 319 0.62 -17.69 -14.50
C PRO A 319 -0.08 -16.46 -13.92
N LYS A 320 -0.37 -16.49 -12.61
CA LYS A 320 -0.85 -15.30 -11.91
C LYS A 320 0.26 -14.24 -11.82
N PHE A 321 -0.12 -12.99 -11.52
CA PHE A 321 0.83 -11.86 -11.36
C PHE A 321 1.95 -12.14 -10.35
N ASN A 322 1.70 -12.99 -9.33
CA ASN A 322 2.68 -13.43 -8.33
C ASN A 322 3.43 -14.71 -8.76
N LEU A 323 3.49 -14.98 -10.04
CA LEU A 323 4.13 -16.14 -10.69
C LEU A 323 3.61 -17.50 -10.20
N TYR A 324 2.42 -17.53 -9.56
CA TYR A 324 1.78 -18.76 -9.16
C TYR A 324 1.39 -19.62 -10.36
N GLN A 325 1.87 -20.84 -10.41
CA GLN A 325 1.58 -21.83 -11.44
C GLN A 325 1.00 -23.10 -10.85
N SER A 326 -0.08 -23.61 -11.41
CA SER A 326 -0.73 -24.89 -11.05
C SER A 326 -1.88 -25.17 -12.00
N LEU A 327 -2.20 -26.40 -12.29
CA LEU A 327 -3.51 -26.78 -12.84
C LEU A 327 -4.48 -26.93 -11.67
N HIS A 328 -5.65 -26.34 -11.79
CA HIS A 328 -6.75 -26.51 -10.84
C HIS A 328 -7.92 -27.16 -11.55
N THR A 329 -8.38 -28.26 -11.03
CA THR A 329 -9.61 -28.90 -11.52
C THR A 329 -10.51 -29.28 -10.36
N THR A 330 -11.80 -29.25 -10.55
CA THR A 330 -12.78 -29.83 -9.62
C THR A 330 -13.45 -30.96 -10.33
N VAL A 331 -13.40 -32.14 -9.75
CA VAL A 331 -14.00 -33.37 -10.32
C VAL A 331 -15.09 -33.92 -9.41
N ILE A 332 -16.02 -34.69 -9.96
CA ILE A 332 -17.00 -35.45 -9.20
C ILE A 332 -16.34 -36.80 -8.88
N GLY A 333 -15.80 -36.89 -7.67
CA GLY A 333 -15.08 -38.09 -7.19
C GLY A 333 -16.00 -39.19 -6.66
N PRO A 334 -15.47 -40.16 -5.88
CA PRO A 334 -16.24 -41.24 -5.29
C PRO A 334 -17.48 -40.72 -4.53
N ALA A 335 -18.55 -41.52 -4.50
CA ALA A 335 -19.81 -41.18 -3.85
C ALA A 335 -20.46 -39.85 -4.33
N GLY A 336 -20.14 -39.37 -5.56
CA GLY A 336 -20.73 -38.16 -6.16
C GLY A 336 -20.32 -36.86 -5.50
N ARG A 337 -19.24 -36.83 -4.72
CA ARG A 337 -18.76 -35.64 -4.04
C ARG A 337 -17.73 -34.89 -4.89
N ALA A 338 -17.87 -33.56 -4.96
CA ALA A 338 -16.89 -32.74 -5.65
C ALA A 338 -15.60 -32.59 -4.84
N VAL A 339 -14.45 -32.72 -5.51
CA VAL A 339 -13.12 -32.50 -4.90
C VAL A 339 -12.27 -31.61 -5.80
N GLU A 340 -11.60 -30.60 -5.20
CA GLU A 340 -10.64 -29.75 -5.89
C GLU A 340 -9.25 -30.40 -5.89
N ILE A 341 -8.65 -30.52 -7.07
CA ILE A 341 -7.32 -31.09 -7.26
C ILE A 341 -6.41 -30.04 -7.86
N GLN A 342 -5.26 -29.82 -7.22
CA GLN A 342 -4.20 -28.91 -7.65
C GLN A 342 -3.01 -29.72 -8.11
N ILE A 343 -2.60 -29.58 -9.36
CA ILE A 343 -1.50 -30.32 -9.96
C ILE A 343 -0.39 -29.33 -10.34
N ARG A 344 0.83 -29.57 -9.90
CA ARG A 344 1.98 -28.72 -10.17
C ARG A 344 3.31 -29.45 -10.01
N THR A 345 4.37 -28.91 -10.56
CA THR A 345 5.71 -29.44 -10.32
C THR A 345 6.21 -29.11 -8.91
N THR A 346 7.25 -29.83 -8.45
CA THR A 346 7.91 -29.53 -7.18
C THR A 346 8.49 -28.11 -7.18
N GLU A 347 9.01 -27.63 -8.30
CA GLU A 347 9.52 -26.27 -8.45
C GLU A 347 8.40 -25.22 -8.33
N MET A 348 7.30 -25.43 -9.06
CA MET A 348 6.10 -24.57 -8.95
C MET A 348 5.53 -24.58 -7.53
N HIS A 349 5.64 -25.69 -6.83
CA HIS A 349 5.22 -25.79 -5.44
C HIS A 349 6.06 -24.91 -4.54
N ASN A 350 7.38 -25.00 -4.62
CA ASN A 350 8.28 -24.17 -3.84
C ASN A 350 8.05 -22.68 -4.13
N ARG A 351 7.91 -22.31 -5.41
CA ARG A 351 7.61 -20.95 -5.82
C ARG A 351 6.26 -20.45 -5.28
N ALA A 352 5.24 -21.31 -5.26
CA ALA A 352 3.90 -20.97 -4.75
C ALA A 352 3.80 -20.89 -3.23
N GLU A 353 4.65 -21.59 -2.47
CA GLU A 353 4.68 -21.55 -1.00
C GLU A 353 5.60 -20.44 -0.46
N PHE A 354 6.77 -20.26 -1.09
CA PHE A 354 7.84 -19.39 -0.62
C PHE A 354 8.02 -18.10 -1.46
N GLY A 355 7.37 -18.00 -2.64
CA GLY A 355 7.39 -16.83 -3.48
C GLY A 355 8.79 -16.36 -3.84
N VAL A 356 9.04 -15.06 -3.66
CA VAL A 356 10.36 -14.46 -3.91
C VAL A 356 11.49 -15.09 -3.08
N ALA A 357 11.21 -15.67 -1.92
CA ALA A 357 12.21 -16.34 -1.10
C ALA A 357 12.78 -17.59 -1.82
N ALA A 358 11.98 -18.30 -2.61
CA ALA A 358 12.45 -19.43 -3.41
C ALA A 358 13.49 -19.06 -4.46
N HIS A 359 13.42 -17.81 -5.00
CA HIS A 359 14.40 -17.30 -5.97
C HIS A 359 15.78 -17.09 -5.34
N TRP A 360 15.83 -16.57 -4.10
CA TRP A 360 17.12 -16.37 -3.42
C TRP A 360 17.81 -17.67 -3.10
N LYS A 361 17.05 -18.71 -2.74
CA LYS A 361 17.59 -20.06 -2.56
C LYS A 361 18.35 -20.54 -3.81
N TYR A 362 17.81 -20.25 -4.99
CA TYR A 362 18.43 -20.66 -6.26
C TYR A 362 19.66 -19.81 -6.61
N LYS A 363 19.61 -18.51 -6.34
CA LYS A 363 20.67 -17.53 -6.63
C LYS A 363 21.93 -17.78 -5.80
N GLU A 364 21.78 -18.04 -4.52
CA GLU A 364 22.89 -18.34 -3.61
C GLU A 364 23.53 -19.70 -3.92
N GLN A 365 22.78 -20.66 -4.44
CA GLN A 365 23.31 -21.96 -4.86
C GLN A 365 24.10 -21.92 -6.18
N SER A 366 23.71 -21.05 -7.10
CA SER A 366 24.32 -20.99 -8.45
C SER A 366 25.52 -20.06 -8.58
N GLY A 367 25.80 -19.23 -7.56
CA GLY A 367 26.95 -18.30 -7.57
C GLY A 367 26.90 -17.20 -8.62
N ASN A 368 25.77 -17.08 -9.35
CA ASN A 368 25.63 -16.14 -10.47
C ASN A 368 24.75 -14.94 -10.07
N SER A 369 25.39 -13.81 -9.90
CA SER A 369 24.83 -12.55 -9.35
C SER A 369 23.82 -11.82 -10.26
N GLN A 370 23.55 -12.30 -11.49
CA GLN A 370 22.98 -11.46 -12.56
C GLN A 370 21.57 -11.80 -13.06
N THR A 371 20.83 -12.73 -12.48
CA THR A 371 19.47 -13.00 -12.96
C THR A 371 18.40 -12.92 -11.84
N THR A 372 18.17 -11.73 -11.35
CA THR A 372 16.80 -11.37 -10.94
C THR A 372 16.01 -11.24 -12.22
N THR A 373 14.98 -12.08 -12.42
CA THR A 373 14.08 -11.90 -13.56
C THR A 373 13.50 -10.49 -13.48
N GLU A 374 13.67 -9.72 -14.55
CA GLU A 374 13.19 -8.33 -14.66
C GLU A 374 11.71 -8.21 -14.25
N ASP A 375 10.92 -9.25 -14.47
CA ASP A 375 9.50 -9.30 -14.13
C ASP A 375 9.22 -9.32 -12.60
N ASP A 376 10.06 -9.96 -11.78
CA ASP A 376 9.87 -10.03 -10.32
C ASP A 376 10.09 -8.68 -9.63
N MET A 377 10.92 -7.83 -10.22
CA MET A 377 11.22 -6.49 -9.72
C MET A 377 10.37 -5.40 -10.38
N LEU A 378 9.68 -5.75 -11.47
CA LEU A 378 8.98 -4.75 -12.29
C LEU A 378 7.86 -4.05 -11.49
N TRP A 379 7.08 -4.79 -10.69
CA TRP A 379 6.03 -4.15 -9.90
C TRP A 379 6.58 -3.33 -8.73
N LEU A 380 7.69 -3.76 -8.08
CA LEU A 380 8.37 -2.96 -7.06
C LEU A 380 8.90 -1.66 -7.66
N LYS A 381 9.50 -1.75 -8.84
CA LYS A 381 9.93 -0.57 -9.59
C LYS A 381 8.74 0.32 -9.94
N HIS A 382 7.63 -0.26 -10.40
CA HIS A 382 6.40 0.48 -10.67
C HIS A 382 5.84 1.16 -9.42
N LEU A 383 5.86 0.50 -8.26
CA LEU A 383 5.43 1.11 -6.99
C LEU A 383 6.37 2.24 -6.56
N SER A 384 7.68 2.07 -6.76
CA SER A 384 8.67 3.10 -6.45
C SER A 384 8.53 4.32 -7.38
N ASP A 385 8.39 4.09 -8.68
CA ASP A 385 8.19 5.15 -9.67
C ASP A 385 6.89 5.92 -9.37
N TRP A 386 5.82 5.19 -9.06
CA TRP A 386 4.54 5.80 -8.72
C TRP A 386 4.57 6.55 -7.40
N GLN A 387 5.26 6.02 -6.37
CA GLN A 387 5.47 6.72 -5.10
C GLN A 387 6.21 8.05 -5.31
N ALA A 388 7.20 8.09 -6.22
CA ALA A 388 7.92 9.32 -6.55
C ALA A 388 7.02 10.37 -7.23
N GLU A 389 5.97 9.93 -7.93
CA GLU A 389 5.02 10.77 -8.65
C GLU A 389 3.82 11.23 -7.79
N THR A 390 3.48 10.49 -6.72
CA THR A 390 2.31 10.79 -5.87
C THR A 390 2.74 11.57 -4.63
N GLN A 391 2.29 12.82 -4.50
CA GLN A 391 2.63 13.68 -3.36
C GLN A 391 1.75 13.41 -2.14
N ASP A 392 0.52 12.93 -2.32
CA ASP A 392 -0.42 12.62 -1.23
C ASP A 392 -0.25 11.17 -0.72
N PRO A 393 0.18 10.97 0.54
CA PRO A 393 0.30 9.64 1.14
C PRO A 393 -1.03 8.88 1.23
N GLY A 394 -2.16 9.60 1.39
CA GLY A 394 -3.50 8.99 1.46
C GLY A 394 -3.92 8.39 0.12
N GLU A 395 -3.77 9.15 -0.97
CA GLU A 395 -4.07 8.68 -2.34
C GLU A 395 -3.18 7.47 -2.71
N PHE A 396 -1.92 7.49 -2.29
CA PHE A 396 -1.02 6.36 -2.48
C PHE A 396 -1.49 5.09 -1.75
N LEU A 397 -1.90 5.21 -0.48
CA LEU A 397 -2.38 4.08 0.31
C LEU A 397 -3.67 3.48 -0.25
N ASP A 398 -4.64 4.31 -0.61
CA ASP A 398 -5.91 3.85 -1.18
C ASP A 398 -5.71 3.14 -2.51
N ALA A 399 -4.81 3.65 -3.32
CA ALA A 399 -4.45 3.02 -4.56
C ALA A 399 -3.68 1.70 -4.36
N LEU A 400 -2.79 1.63 -3.36
CA LEU A 400 -2.12 0.39 -2.99
C LEU A 400 -3.12 -0.66 -2.47
N ARG A 401 -4.07 -0.26 -1.61
CA ARG A 401 -5.15 -1.14 -1.14
C ARG A 401 -5.99 -1.67 -2.31
N PHE A 402 -6.30 -0.79 -3.26
CA PHE A 402 -7.05 -1.15 -4.46
C PHE A 402 -6.27 -2.16 -5.32
N GLU A 403 -4.99 -1.91 -5.61
CA GLU A 403 -4.16 -2.82 -6.41
C GLU A 403 -3.96 -4.19 -5.74
N ILE A 404 -3.80 -4.19 -4.41
CA ILE A 404 -3.61 -5.42 -3.63
C ILE A 404 -4.90 -6.23 -3.53
N GLY A 405 -6.06 -5.57 -3.38
CA GLY A 405 -7.37 -6.21 -3.14
C GLY A 405 -8.21 -6.45 -4.40
N ALA A 406 -7.88 -5.83 -5.53
CA ALA A 406 -8.67 -5.93 -6.74
C ALA A 406 -8.64 -7.35 -7.34
N LYS A 407 -9.81 -7.84 -7.76
CA LYS A 407 -9.85 -8.99 -8.68
C LYS A 407 -9.22 -8.57 -10.00
N GLU A 408 -8.38 -9.40 -10.57
CA GLU A 408 -7.71 -9.13 -11.84
C GLU A 408 -8.44 -9.78 -13.02
N VAL A 409 -8.41 -9.09 -14.16
CA VAL A 409 -8.73 -9.62 -15.47
C VAL A 409 -7.45 -9.65 -16.31
N TYR A 410 -7.28 -10.70 -17.08
CA TYR A 410 -6.10 -10.90 -17.93
C TYR A 410 -6.49 -10.74 -19.38
N VAL A 411 -5.91 -9.73 -20.02
CA VAL A 411 -6.16 -9.42 -21.42
C VAL A 411 -4.89 -9.62 -22.24
N PHE A 412 -5.04 -9.80 -23.54
CA PHE A 412 -3.94 -10.05 -24.46
C PHE A 412 -3.65 -8.83 -25.33
N THR A 413 -2.39 -8.56 -25.58
CA THR A 413 -2.01 -7.69 -26.70
C THR A 413 -2.17 -8.46 -28.02
N PRO A 414 -2.25 -7.79 -29.19
CA PRO A 414 -2.26 -8.46 -30.50
C PRO A 414 -1.04 -9.37 -30.75
N LYS A 415 0.07 -9.13 -30.02
CA LYS A 415 1.28 -9.96 -30.08
C LYS A 415 1.27 -11.14 -29.10
N GLY A 416 0.13 -11.37 -28.40
CA GLY A 416 -0.04 -12.47 -27.46
C GLY A 416 0.56 -12.24 -26.06
N LYS A 417 1.08 -11.04 -25.74
CA LYS A 417 1.55 -10.71 -24.39
C LYS A 417 0.33 -10.55 -23.47
N VAL A 418 0.37 -11.21 -22.30
CA VAL A 418 -0.66 -11.11 -21.27
C VAL A 418 -0.44 -9.87 -20.43
N ILE A 419 -1.51 -9.12 -20.15
CA ILE A 419 -1.52 -7.95 -19.28
C ILE A 419 -2.61 -8.14 -18.23
N GLY A 420 -2.21 -8.08 -16.94
CA GLY A 420 -3.13 -8.09 -15.81
C GLY A 420 -3.66 -6.69 -15.54
N LEU A 421 -4.97 -6.57 -15.39
CA LEU A 421 -5.67 -5.32 -15.09
C LEU A 421 -6.67 -5.55 -13.95
N PRO A 422 -7.03 -4.51 -13.17
CA PRO A 422 -8.09 -4.65 -12.19
C PRO A 422 -9.43 -4.99 -12.84
N SER A 423 -10.27 -5.75 -12.16
CA SER A 423 -11.62 -6.07 -12.63
C SER A 423 -12.44 -4.79 -12.87
N GLY A 424 -13.08 -4.70 -13.99
CA GLY A 424 -13.80 -3.51 -14.46
C GLY A 424 -12.92 -2.50 -15.19
N ALA A 425 -11.65 -2.82 -15.44
CA ALA A 425 -10.73 -1.99 -16.21
C ALA A 425 -11.23 -1.79 -17.65
N THR A 426 -10.79 -0.68 -18.23
CA THR A 426 -11.17 -0.22 -19.56
C THR A 426 -9.99 -0.23 -20.53
N PRO A 427 -10.19 -0.05 -21.85
CA PRO A 427 -9.11 0.12 -22.80
C PRO A 427 -8.12 1.25 -22.45
N VAL A 428 -8.58 2.30 -21.74
CA VAL A 428 -7.70 3.36 -21.25
C VAL A 428 -6.78 2.84 -20.15
N ASP A 429 -7.30 2.05 -19.19
CA ASP A 429 -6.48 1.40 -18.17
C ASP A 429 -5.40 0.50 -18.79
N PHE A 430 -5.79 -0.26 -19.83
CA PHE A 430 -4.87 -1.08 -20.59
C PHE A 430 -3.77 -0.24 -21.24
N ALA A 431 -4.12 0.86 -21.91
CA ALA A 431 -3.17 1.74 -22.58
C ALA A 431 -2.12 2.31 -21.62
N TYR A 432 -2.54 2.79 -20.43
CA TYR A 432 -1.63 3.27 -19.40
C TYR A 432 -0.77 2.17 -18.76
N THR A 433 -1.26 0.93 -18.75
CA THR A 433 -0.48 -0.21 -18.26
C THR A 433 0.62 -0.59 -19.25
N VAL A 434 0.37 -0.43 -20.55
CA VAL A 434 1.38 -0.66 -21.58
C VAL A 434 2.48 0.40 -21.52
N HIS A 435 2.10 1.69 -21.60
CA HIS A 435 3.04 2.81 -21.48
C HIS A 435 2.28 4.12 -21.23
N THR A 436 2.84 5.05 -20.46
CA THR A 436 2.22 6.35 -20.15
C THR A 436 1.89 7.13 -21.42
N GLU A 437 2.81 7.21 -22.38
CA GLU A 437 2.58 7.90 -23.65
C GLU A 437 1.50 7.24 -24.53
N VAL A 438 1.42 5.90 -24.50
CA VAL A 438 0.32 5.20 -25.18
C VAL A 438 -1.01 5.61 -24.57
N GLY A 439 -1.06 5.68 -23.23
CA GLY A 439 -2.22 6.18 -22.49
C GLY A 439 -2.60 7.60 -22.87
N HIS A 440 -1.66 8.55 -22.83
CA HIS A 440 -1.93 9.95 -23.17
C HIS A 440 -2.44 10.14 -24.61
N ARG A 441 -1.92 9.35 -25.55
CA ARG A 441 -2.20 9.44 -26.97
C ARG A 441 -3.35 8.56 -27.46
N THR A 442 -4.03 7.83 -26.56
CA THR A 442 -5.11 6.93 -26.94
C THR A 442 -6.29 7.69 -27.54
N ILE A 443 -6.70 7.30 -28.73
CA ILE A 443 -7.87 7.87 -29.45
C ILE A 443 -8.99 6.88 -29.67
N GLY A 444 -8.73 5.58 -29.53
CA GLY A 444 -9.70 4.51 -29.73
C GLY A 444 -9.14 3.16 -29.39
N ALA A 445 -10.01 2.14 -29.32
CA ALA A 445 -9.61 0.77 -29.06
C ALA A 445 -10.46 -0.24 -29.83
N LYS A 446 -9.84 -1.41 -30.10
CA LYS A 446 -10.54 -2.63 -30.52
C LYS A 446 -10.42 -3.69 -29.44
N VAL A 447 -11.51 -4.40 -29.19
CA VAL A 447 -11.52 -5.60 -28.36
C VAL A 447 -12.01 -6.76 -29.22
N ASN A 448 -11.24 -7.82 -29.28
CA ASN A 448 -11.52 -9.00 -30.12
C ASN A 448 -11.79 -8.63 -31.59
N GLY A 449 -11.03 -7.66 -32.12
CA GLY A 449 -11.14 -7.18 -33.48
C GLY A 449 -12.30 -6.21 -33.78
N ARG A 450 -13.14 -5.87 -32.78
CA ARG A 450 -14.27 -4.93 -32.91
C ARG A 450 -13.93 -3.60 -32.24
N LEU A 451 -14.26 -2.49 -32.88
CA LEU A 451 -14.16 -1.16 -32.26
C LEU A 451 -15.14 -1.09 -31.09
N VAL A 452 -14.64 -0.58 -29.95
CA VAL A 452 -15.42 -0.41 -28.73
C VAL A 452 -15.21 1.01 -28.17
N PRO A 453 -16.19 1.55 -27.43
CA PRO A 453 -16.00 2.78 -26.65
C PRO A 453 -14.87 2.61 -25.63
N LEU A 454 -14.13 3.70 -25.35
CA LEU A 454 -13.00 3.68 -24.40
C LEU A 454 -13.43 3.38 -22.94
N GLU A 455 -14.70 3.56 -22.61
CA GLU A 455 -15.31 3.23 -21.31
C GLU A 455 -15.75 1.76 -21.17
N SER A 456 -15.63 0.97 -22.25
CA SER A 456 -16.05 -0.44 -22.24
C SER A 456 -15.24 -1.27 -21.25
N THR A 457 -15.92 -2.11 -20.46
CA THR A 457 -15.27 -3.00 -19.50
C THR A 457 -14.60 -4.17 -20.20
N LEU A 458 -13.36 -4.45 -19.85
CA LEU A 458 -12.57 -5.58 -20.35
C LEU A 458 -12.82 -6.85 -19.52
N ASN A 459 -12.83 -7.99 -20.19
CA ASN A 459 -12.97 -9.33 -19.60
C ASN A 459 -11.69 -10.15 -19.79
N SER A 460 -11.50 -11.16 -18.92
CA SER A 460 -10.37 -12.08 -19.08
C SER A 460 -10.49 -12.85 -20.39
N GLY A 461 -9.41 -12.86 -21.16
CA GLY A 461 -9.35 -13.49 -22.50
C GLY A 461 -9.50 -12.51 -23.66
N ASP A 462 -9.86 -11.26 -23.40
CA ASP A 462 -9.99 -10.25 -24.45
C ASP A 462 -8.64 -9.91 -25.09
N VAL A 463 -8.62 -9.79 -26.43
CA VAL A 463 -7.48 -9.25 -27.17
C VAL A 463 -7.71 -7.76 -27.39
N VAL A 464 -6.85 -6.92 -26.82
CA VAL A 464 -7.02 -5.46 -26.81
C VAL A 464 -5.97 -4.79 -27.68
N GLU A 465 -6.43 -4.00 -28.65
CA GLU A 465 -5.60 -3.15 -29.50
C GLU A 465 -6.01 -1.69 -29.30
N VAL A 466 -5.05 -0.81 -28.99
CA VAL A 466 -5.31 0.63 -28.84
C VAL A 466 -4.72 1.42 -29.99
N PHE A 467 -5.46 2.45 -30.41
CA PHE A 467 -5.03 3.39 -31.44
C PHE A 467 -4.51 4.65 -30.76
N THR A 468 -3.36 5.12 -31.21
CA THR A 468 -2.73 6.33 -30.70
C THR A 468 -2.67 7.41 -31.74
N SER A 469 -2.88 8.65 -31.34
CA SER A 469 -2.67 9.83 -32.17
C SER A 469 -1.21 9.97 -32.57
N LYS A 470 -0.96 10.42 -33.80
CA LYS A 470 0.38 10.79 -34.28
C LYS A 470 0.76 12.24 -33.90
N SER A 471 -0.21 13.05 -33.45
CA SER A 471 0.08 14.41 -33.01
C SER A 471 0.95 14.38 -31.74
N LEU A 472 1.91 15.30 -31.66
CA LEU A 472 2.74 15.52 -30.48
C LEU A 472 1.92 16.14 -29.33
N ASP A 473 0.86 16.88 -29.65
CA ASP A 473 0.00 17.58 -28.71
C ASP A 473 -1.19 16.73 -28.21
N ALA A 474 -1.14 15.41 -28.49
CA ALA A 474 -2.22 14.52 -28.06
C ALA A 474 -2.18 14.37 -26.53
N ALA A 475 -3.26 14.77 -25.88
CA ALA A 475 -3.43 14.78 -24.42
C ALA A 475 -4.58 13.86 -23.99
N PRO A 476 -4.59 13.37 -22.74
CA PRO A 476 -5.70 12.60 -22.20
C PRO A 476 -6.95 13.46 -22.02
N SER A 477 -8.14 12.89 -22.04
CA SER A 477 -9.36 13.59 -21.66
C SER A 477 -9.58 13.57 -20.15
N LYS A 478 -10.05 14.69 -19.56
CA LYS A 478 -10.48 14.76 -18.16
C LYS A 478 -11.64 13.82 -17.86
N ASP A 479 -12.51 13.57 -18.84
CA ASP A 479 -13.67 12.69 -18.71
C ASP A 479 -13.27 11.24 -18.41
N TRP A 480 -12.06 10.83 -18.81
CA TRP A 480 -11.57 9.49 -18.52
C TRP A 480 -11.45 9.20 -17.01
N LEU A 481 -11.29 10.23 -16.17
CA LEU A 481 -11.28 10.08 -14.71
C LEU A 481 -12.60 9.51 -14.15
N ASN A 482 -13.71 9.61 -14.90
CA ASN A 482 -15.01 9.12 -14.47
C ASN A 482 -15.13 7.60 -14.58
N PHE A 483 -14.44 6.96 -15.52
CA PHE A 483 -14.59 5.55 -15.80
C PHE A 483 -13.32 4.71 -15.63
N VAL A 484 -12.11 5.28 -15.64
CA VAL A 484 -10.89 4.52 -15.39
C VAL A 484 -10.89 3.91 -13.99
N ARG A 485 -10.47 2.65 -13.91
CA ARG A 485 -10.44 1.87 -12.66
C ARG A 485 -9.05 1.75 -12.05
N SER A 486 -8.03 1.72 -12.90
CA SER A 486 -6.66 1.63 -12.43
C SER A 486 -6.24 2.93 -11.72
N PRO A 487 -5.79 2.87 -10.45
CA PRO A 487 -5.23 4.03 -9.75
C PRO A 487 -4.07 4.65 -10.51
N ARG A 488 -3.27 3.80 -11.19
CA ARG A 488 -2.15 4.24 -12.03
C ARG A 488 -2.60 5.13 -13.18
N ALA A 489 -3.61 4.69 -13.95
CA ALA A 489 -4.16 5.51 -15.04
C ALA A 489 -4.71 6.83 -14.50
N ARG A 490 -5.46 6.78 -13.41
CA ARG A 490 -6.04 7.96 -12.75
C ARG A 490 -4.96 8.95 -12.28
N ALA A 491 -3.91 8.46 -11.64
CA ALA A 491 -2.78 9.29 -11.19
C ALA A 491 -2.05 9.94 -12.37
N LYS A 492 -1.77 9.18 -13.44
CA LYS A 492 -1.09 9.71 -14.65
C LYS A 492 -1.92 10.78 -15.36
N ILE A 493 -3.24 10.58 -15.46
CA ILE A 493 -4.16 11.58 -16.04
C ILE A 493 -4.18 12.84 -15.16
N LYS A 494 -4.34 12.71 -13.85
CA LYS A 494 -4.32 13.84 -12.91
C LYS A 494 -3.00 14.61 -12.96
N HIS A 495 -1.88 13.87 -12.99
CA HIS A 495 -0.54 14.47 -13.06
C HIS A 495 -0.36 15.29 -14.33
N HIS A 496 -0.79 14.79 -15.50
CA HIS A 496 -0.75 15.53 -16.75
C HIS A 496 -1.47 16.88 -16.64
N PHE A 497 -2.71 16.87 -16.14
CA PHE A 497 -3.47 18.12 -15.98
C PHE A 497 -2.95 19.03 -14.86
N SER A 498 -2.27 18.49 -13.87
CA SER A 498 -1.60 19.29 -12.85
C SER A 498 -0.36 19.98 -13.40
N GLN A 499 0.41 19.27 -14.26
CA GLN A 499 1.57 19.82 -14.93
C GLN A 499 1.15 20.91 -15.93
N GLU A 500 0.14 20.66 -16.76
CA GLU A 500 -0.43 21.64 -17.70
C GLU A 500 -0.86 22.93 -16.98
N ARG A 501 -1.65 22.81 -15.89
CA ARG A 501 -2.05 23.98 -15.08
C ARG A 501 -0.87 24.74 -14.49
N ARG A 502 0.19 24.02 -14.07
CA ARG A 502 1.40 24.63 -13.55
C ARG A 502 2.17 25.38 -14.63
N GLU A 503 2.25 24.84 -15.84
CA GLU A 503 2.88 25.47 -17.01
C GLU A 503 2.11 26.75 -17.40
N ASP A 504 0.78 26.68 -17.47
CA ASP A 504 -0.11 27.84 -17.68
C ASP A 504 0.09 28.93 -16.60
N ALA A 505 0.17 28.51 -15.33
CA ALA A 505 0.40 29.44 -14.23
C ALA A 505 1.79 30.11 -14.31
N ILE A 506 2.82 29.35 -14.71
CA ILE A 506 4.18 29.89 -14.93
C ILE A 506 4.16 30.94 -16.06
N GLU A 507 3.49 30.65 -17.17
CA GLU A 507 3.38 31.58 -18.31
C GLU A 507 2.59 32.85 -17.91
N GLN A 508 1.44 32.67 -17.27
CA GLN A 508 0.64 33.79 -16.76
C GLN A 508 1.40 34.64 -15.73
N GLY A 509 2.13 34.01 -14.83
CA GLY A 509 2.95 34.68 -13.83
C GLY A 509 4.09 35.47 -14.46
N LYS A 510 4.79 34.89 -15.44
CA LYS A 510 5.85 35.55 -16.20
C LYS A 510 5.30 36.77 -16.98
N ASP A 511 4.16 36.60 -17.62
CA ASP A 511 3.46 37.67 -18.35
C ASP A 511 2.98 38.79 -17.43
N SER A 512 2.39 38.42 -16.28
CA SER A 512 1.92 39.38 -15.28
C SER A 512 3.06 40.24 -14.71
N LEU A 513 4.19 39.58 -14.37
CA LEU A 513 5.37 40.28 -13.87
C LEU A 513 5.98 41.17 -14.96
N THR A 514 6.09 40.68 -16.20
CA THR A 514 6.61 41.46 -17.34
C THR A 514 5.74 42.67 -17.64
N LYS A 515 4.42 42.52 -17.64
CA LYS A 515 3.47 43.63 -17.84
C LYS A 515 3.56 44.65 -16.72
N ALA A 516 3.67 44.20 -15.46
CA ALA A 516 3.81 45.11 -14.33
C ALA A 516 5.13 45.90 -14.35
N MET A 517 6.24 45.30 -14.73
CA MET A 517 7.54 45.94 -14.90
C MET A 517 7.51 46.96 -16.04
N ARG A 518 6.92 46.64 -17.19
CA ARG A 518 6.76 47.58 -18.34
C ARG A 518 5.94 48.77 -17.95
N LYS A 519 4.86 48.59 -17.16
CA LYS A 519 4.01 49.70 -16.69
C LYS A 519 4.76 50.69 -15.82
N GLN A 520 5.85 50.26 -15.17
CA GLN A 520 6.70 51.11 -14.31
C GLN A 520 7.99 51.57 -15.00
N ASN A 521 8.14 51.33 -16.31
CA ASN A 521 9.35 51.64 -17.10
C ASN A 521 10.66 51.08 -16.51
N LEU A 522 10.61 49.88 -15.90
CA LEU A 522 11.75 49.24 -15.28
C LEU A 522 12.60 48.47 -16.30
N PRO A 523 13.93 48.35 -16.09
CA PRO A 523 14.85 47.66 -17.00
C PRO A 523 14.67 46.13 -16.87
N LEU A 524 13.85 45.54 -17.76
CA LEU A 524 13.49 44.12 -17.77
C LEU A 524 14.70 43.17 -17.77
N GLN A 525 15.73 43.47 -18.59
CA GLN A 525 16.89 42.58 -18.74
C GLN A 525 17.71 42.46 -17.45
N GLN A 526 17.81 43.51 -16.65
CA GLN A 526 18.56 43.46 -15.39
C GLN A 526 17.76 42.83 -14.26
N LEU A 527 16.47 43.17 -14.13
CA LEU A 527 15.62 42.72 -13.02
C LEU A 527 15.12 41.26 -13.18
N MET A 528 14.99 40.79 -14.43
CA MET A 528 14.65 39.39 -14.71
C MET A 528 15.89 38.49 -14.85
N SER A 529 17.08 38.94 -14.42
CA SER A 529 18.27 38.08 -14.40
C SER A 529 18.09 36.93 -13.40
N ALA A 530 18.73 35.81 -13.70
CA ALA A 530 18.66 34.61 -12.84
C ALA A 530 19.13 34.91 -11.39
N GLU A 531 20.11 35.81 -11.22
CA GLU A 531 20.64 36.20 -9.92
C GLU A 531 19.66 37.04 -9.10
N SER A 532 18.96 37.98 -9.75
CA SER A 532 17.97 38.86 -9.09
C SER A 532 16.75 38.08 -8.63
N LEU A 533 16.26 37.13 -9.45
CA LEU A 533 15.13 36.28 -9.13
C LEU A 533 15.50 35.21 -8.09
N ALA A 534 16.75 34.67 -8.10
CA ALA A 534 17.21 33.69 -7.14
C ALA A 534 17.18 34.23 -5.68
N LYS A 535 17.51 35.50 -5.49
CA LYS A 535 17.40 36.16 -4.17
C LYS A 535 15.97 36.18 -3.64
N ILE A 536 15.00 36.48 -4.49
CA ILE A 536 13.57 36.48 -4.13
C ILE A 536 13.04 35.09 -3.88
N VAL A 537 13.48 34.10 -4.67
CA VAL A 537 13.18 32.68 -4.46
C VAL A 537 13.63 32.23 -3.07
N ALA A 538 14.84 32.61 -2.65
CA ALA A 538 15.37 32.32 -1.34
C ALA A 538 14.58 33.03 -0.23
N ASP A 539 14.25 34.30 -0.39
CA ASP A 539 13.46 35.09 0.56
C ASP A 539 12.06 34.49 0.77
N LEU A 540 11.42 34.05 -0.30
CA LEU A 540 10.09 33.45 -0.25
C LEU A 540 10.11 31.95 0.06
N ARG A 541 11.29 31.34 0.29
CA ARG A 541 11.50 29.91 0.53
C ARG A 541 10.89 29.02 -0.55
N LEU A 542 10.95 29.47 -1.80
CA LEU A 542 10.51 28.71 -2.96
C LEU A 542 11.64 27.81 -3.48
N THR A 543 11.30 26.79 -4.24
CA THR A 543 12.27 25.81 -4.73
C THR A 543 13.11 26.30 -5.90
N ASP A 544 12.50 27.09 -6.80
CA ASP A 544 13.11 27.61 -8.02
C ASP A 544 12.35 28.83 -8.58
N VAL A 545 12.91 29.42 -9.63
CA VAL A 545 12.31 30.58 -10.33
C VAL A 545 10.97 30.22 -11.01
N SER A 546 10.79 28.96 -11.43
CA SER A 546 9.54 28.49 -12.02
C SER A 546 8.44 28.45 -10.98
N ALA A 547 8.78 28.05 -9.74
CA ALA A 547 7.84 28.10 -8.61
C ALA A 547 7.43 29.54 -8.27
N LEU A 548 8.33 30.52 -8.41
CA LEU A 548 8.01 31.93 -8.24
C LEU A 548 6.99 32.40 -9.30
N PHE A 549 7.21 32.07 -10.56
CA PHE A 549 6.27 32.43 -11.62
C PHE A 549 4.92 31.72 -11.44
N ALA A 550 4.93 30.44 -11.06
CA ALA A 550 3.68 29.72 -10.76
C ALA A 550 2.90 30.40 -9.62
N ALA A 551 3.58 30.76 -8.53
CA ALA A 551 2.96 31.45 -7.39
C ALA A 551 2.37 32.83 -7.78
N ILE A 552 3.01 33.53 -8.72
CA ILE A 552 2.46 34.81 -9.26
C ILE A 552 1.23 34.52 -10.14
N GLY A 553 1.29 33.51 -11.01
CA GLY A 553 0.19 33.12 -11.89
C GLY A 553 -1.03 32.59 -11.14
N GLU A 554 -0.83 31.88 -10.06
CA GLU A 554 -1.88 31.39 -9.15
C GLU A 554 -2.41 32.51 -8.21
N GLY A 555 -1.80 33.71 -8.21
CA GLY A 555 -2.21 34.80 -7.36
C GLY A 555 -1.80 34.68 -5.89
N GLN A 556 -0.94 33.72 -5.55
CA GLN A 556 -0.41 33.58 -4.18
C GLN A 556 0.56 34.69 -3.82
N VAL A 557 1.28 35.23 -4.81
CA VAL A 557 2.21 36.35 -4.68
C VAL A 557 1.86 37.43 -5.72
N SER A 558 1.78 38.70 -5.33
CA SER A 558 1.48 39.76 -6.30
C SER A 558 2.73 40.12 -7.08
N ALA A 559 2.59 40.35 -8.40
CA ALA A 559 3.67 40.84 -9.25
C ALA A 559 4.24 42.19 -8.73
N GLN A 560 3.39 43.02 -8.12
CA GLN A 560 3.76 44.30 -7.53
C GLN A 560 4.74 44.12 -6.34
N SER A 561 4.44 43.17 -5.43
CA SER A 561 5.29 42.87 -4.27
C SER A 561 6.69 42.38 -4.70
N ILE A 562 6.75 41.65 -5.80
CA ILE A 562 8.04 41.19 -6.35
C ILE A 562 8.83 42.37 -6.93
N ILE A 563 8.17 43.29 -7.63
CA ILE A 563 8.83 44.51 -8.18
C ILE A 563 9.38 45.36 -7.03
N GLU A 564 8.61 45.59 -5.98
CA GLU A 564 9.06 46.33 -4.80
C GLU A 564 10.32 45.71 -4.18
N LYS A 565 10.38 44.39 -4.06
CA LYS A 565 11.58 43.67 -3.57
C LYS A 565 12.77 43.76 -4.53
N LEU A 566 12.53 43.74 -5.84
CA LEU A 566 13.57 43.89 -6.87
C LEU A 566 14.16 45.30 -6.96
N THR A 567 13.38 46.32 -6.58
CA THR A 567 13.77 47.72 -6.66
C THR A 567 14.32 48.31 -5.36
N GLN A 568 14.25 47.55 -4.23
CA GLN A 568 14.89 47.95 -2.98
C GLN A 568 16.42 47.90 -3.14
N PRO A 569 17.18 49.00 -2.90
CA PRO A 569 18.63 48.95 -2.90
C PRO A 569 19.09 48.03 -1.74
N VAL A 570 20.09 47.20 -2.03
CA VAL A 570 20.74 46.37 -1.02
C VAL A 570 21.38 47.30 -0.01
N GLY A 571 20.71 47.52 1.12
CA GLY A 571 21.26 48.25 2.27
C GLY A 571 22.36 47.43 2.90
N ILE A 572 23.51 48.08 3.08
CA ILE A 572 24.63 47.63 3.89
C ILE A 572 24.11 47.53 5.32
N GLU A 573 24.28 46.35 5.95
CA GLU A 573 24.04 46.16 7.37
C GLU A 573 25.02 47.06 8.14
N GLU A 574 24.54 48.15 8.73
CA GLU A 574 25.22 48.80 9.85
C GLU A 574 24.59 48.31 11.14
N ASP A 575 25.45 47.66 11.95
CA ASP A 575 25.18 47.34 13.35
C ASP A 575 24.80 48.62 14.11
N HIS A 576 23.58 48.64 14.62
CA HIS A 576 23.24 49.58 15.72
C HIS A 576 22.47 48.85 16.80
N ASP A 577 23.20 48.55 17.87
CA ASP A 577 22.65 48.37 19.22
C ASP A 577 21.90 49.62 19.65
N GLY A 578 20.60 49.49 19.83
CA GLY A 578 19.76 50.57 20.35
C GLY A 578 18.41 50.03 20.76
N GLU A 579 18.17 49.97 22.05
CA GLU A 579 16.84 49.75 22.64
C GLU A 579 15.83 50.71 22.06
N PHE A 580 14.78 50.20 21.43
CA PHE A 580 13.63 51.00 21.03
C PHE A 580 12.36 50.51 21.72
N GLU A 581 11.80 51.36 22.56
CA GLU A 581 10.42 51.28 23.04
C GLU A 581 9.46 51.26 21.87
N LEU A 582 8.53 50.32 21.88
CA LEU A 582 7.48 50.16 20.89
C LEU A 582 6.40 51.22 21.07
N PRO A 583 6.14 52.13 20.09
CA PRO A 583 4.95 52.93 20.11
C PRO A 583 3.74 52.07 19.75
N GLN A 584 2.68 52.13 20.54
CA GLN A 584 1.41 51.52 20.22
C GLN A 584 0.84 52.14 18.95
N ALA A 585 0.77 51.35 17.87
CA ALA A 585 0.15 51.77 16.60
C ALA A 585 -1.38 51.66 16.70
N PRO A 586 -2.13 52.60 16.11
CA PRO A 586 -3.58 52.52 16.02
C PRO A 586 -3.97 51.36 15.10
N LYS A 587 -4.97 50.58 15.50
CA LYS A 587 -5.53 49.47 14.72
C LYS A 587 -6.15 49.98 13.41
N SER A 588 -5.40 49.95 12.32
CA SER A 588 -5.93 50.19 10.98
C SER A 588 -6.37 48.89 10.35
N PHE A 589 -7.59 48.86 9.84
CA PHE A 589 -8.12 47.76 9.03
C PHE A 589 -7.34 47.67 7.72
N ARG A 590 -6.62 46.60 7.48
CA ARG A 590 -6.02 46.25 6.18
C ARG A 590 -6.99 45.39 5.39
N HIS A 591 -7.41 45.90 4.23
CA HIS A 591 -8.05 45.06 3.20
C HIS A 591 -7.05 44.07 2.66
N ILE A 592 -7.28 42.78 2.89
CA ILE A 592 -6.65 41.70 2.14
C ILE A 592 -7.78 40.94 1.44
N GLY A 593 -7.78 41.03 0.11
CA GLY A 593 -8.74 40.34 -0.75
C GLY A 593 -8.55 38.85 -0.72
N GLY A 594 -9.62 38.11 -0.39
CA GLY A 594 -9.63 36.66 -0.44
C GLY A 594 -10.95 36.08 0.01
N SER A 595 -11.97 36.33 -0.70
CA SER A 595 -13.24 35.67 -1.02
C SER A 595 -14.31 36.72 -1.27
N ASP A 596 -15.03 36.58 -2.36
CA ASP A 596 -16.09 37.47 -2.89
C ASP A 596 -17.34 37.59 -1.99
N SER A 597 -17.25 37.36 -0.69
CA SER A 597 -18.39 37.34 0.24
C SER A 597 -18.78 38.69 0.80
N GLY A 598 -17.96 39.73 0.65
CA GLY A 598 -18.26 41.09 1.11
C GLY A 598 -18.49 41.24 2.62
N VAL A 599 -17.97 40.30 3.45
CA VAL A 599 -18.13 40.29 4.91
C VAL A 599 -16.78 40.43 5.61
N LEU A 600 -16.69 41.29 6.62
CA LEU A 600 -15.52 41.46 7.50
C LEU A 600 -15.73 40.73 8.83
N VAL A 601 -14.72 39.97 9.27
CA VAL A 601 -14.72 39.28 10.56
C VAL A 601 -13.84 40.08 11.53
N LYS A 602 -14.35 40.37 12.72
CA LYS A 602 -13.62 41.12 13.74
C LYS A 602 -12.61 40.20 14.45
N GLY A 603 -11.33 40.41 14.22
CA GLY A 603 -10.26 39.72 14.97
C GLY A 603 -9.22 38.97 14.14
N ASP A 604 -9.54 38.38 13.00
CA ASP A 604 -8.61 37.64 12.16
C ASP A 604 -8.83 37.89 10.67
N ALA A 605 -7.76 38.24 9.96
CA ALA A 605 -7.80 38.66 8.56
C ALA A 605 -7.82 37.50 7.55
N ASP A 606 -7.70 36.23 7.99
CA ASP A 606 -7.48 35.09 7.09
C ASP A 606 -8.51 33.96 7.29
N VAL A 607 -9.76 34.34 7.61
CA VAL A 607 -10.82 33.37 7.87
C VAL A 607 -11.70 33.20 6.63
N MET A 608 -11.86 31.98 6.15
CA MET A 608 -12.77 31.66 5.06
C MET A 608 -14.23 31.92 5.50
N VAL A 609 -14.90 32.87 4.83
CA VAL A 609 -16.28 33.25 5.14
C VAL A 609 -17.24 32.68 4.11
N LYS A 610 -18.36 32.10 4.55
CA LYS A 610 -19.39 31.53 3.71
C LYS A 610 -20.77 31.99 4.13
N LEU A 611 -21.55 32.55 3.19
CA LEU A 611 -22.92 32.96 3.44
C LEU A 611 -23.83 31.72 3.61
N ALA A 612 -24.63 31.67 4.66
CA ALA A 612 -25.50 30.57 4.99
C ALA A 612 -26.66 30.40 4.01
N ARG A 613 -26.84 29.23 3.46
CA ARG A 613 -27.92 28.96 2.48
C ARG A 613 -29.34 28.95 3.10
N CYS A 614 -29.46 28.81 4.41
CA CYS A 614 -30.76 28.76 5.10
C CYS A 614 -31.46 30.11 5.23
N CYS A 615 -30.71 31.24 5.14
CA CYS A 615 -31.25 32.59 5.30
C CYS A 615 -30.72 33.56 4.24
N THR A 616 -29.75 33.15 3.39
CA THR A 616 -29.18 33.94 2.28
C THR A 616 -29.01 35.41 2.62
N PRO A 617 -28.11 35.78 3.57
CA PRO A 617 -27.92 37.13 4.00
C PRO A 617 -27.42 38.00 2.85
N VAL A 618 -27.97 39.22 2.72
CA VAL A 618 -27.59 40.21 1.69
C VAL A 618 -27.03 41.48 2.37
N PRO A 619 -26.19 42.26 1.67
CA PRO A 619 -25.65 43.50 2.21
C PRO A 619 -26.77 44.44 2.71
N GLY A 620 -26.69 44.84 4.00
CA GLY A 620 -27.71 45.61 4.69
C GLY A 620 -28.49 44.81 5.74
N ASP A 621 -28.50 43.49 5.67
CA ASP A 621 -29.10 42.66 6.72
C ASP A 621 -28.25 42.66 8.00
N PRO A 622 -28.84 42.60 9.19
CA PRO A 622 -28.13 42.35 10.42
C PRO A 622 -27.62 40.91 10.43
N ILE A 623 -26.29 40.73 10.54
CA ILE A 623 -25.62 39.43 10.38
C ILE A 623 -24.84 39.04 11.63
N MET A 624 -24.65 37.74 11.79
CA MET A 624 -23.80 37.11 12.79
C MET A 624 -22.95 35.99 12.15
N GLY A 625 -21.72 35.82 12.61
CA GLY A 625 -20.83 34.76 12.20
C GLY A 625 -20.83 33.62 13.17
N PHE A 626 -20.77 32.39 12.67
CA PHE A 626 -20.64 31.16 13.46
C PHE A 626 -19.48 30.30 12.94
N VAL A 627 -18.52 29.96 13.82
CA VAL A 627 -17.36 29.15 13.48
C VAL A 627 -17.78 27.69 13.27
N THR A 628 -17.59 27.18 12.06
CA THR A 628 -17.90 25.80 11.69
C THR A 628 -16.65 24.92 11.87
N ARG A 629 -16.83 23.62 12.23
CA ARG A 629 -15.70 22.68 12.34
C ARG A 629 -15.21 22.31 10.94
N GLY A 630 -14.12 22.95 10.49
CA GLY A 630 -13.41 22.59 9.25
C GLY A 630 -13.76 23.39 7.99
N THR A 631 -14.76 24.31 7.99
CA THR A 631 -15.17 25.08 6.79
C THR A 631 -15.19 26.61 6.96
N GLY A 632 -14.55 27.15 8.00
CA GLY A 632 -14.48 28.58 8.28
C GLY A 632 -15.73 29.14 8.99
N VAL A 633 -16.04 30.42 8.78
CA VAL A 633 -17.16 31.13 9.42
C VAL A 633 -18.38 31.13 8.50
N SER A 634 -19.49 30.59 8.99
CA SER A 634 -20.81 30.66 8.35
C SER A 634 -21.54 31.92 8.82
N VAL A 635 -21.95 32.80 7.89
CA VAL A 635 -22.66 34.04 8.20
C VAL A 635 -24.14 33.87 8.01
N HIS A 636 -24.90 34.12 9.09
CA HIS A 636 -26.35 34.05 9.13
C HIS A 636 -26.96 35.44 9.38
N ARG A 637 -28.21 35.61 8.95
CA ARG A 637 -29.02 36.76 9.43
C ARG A 637 -29.39 36.51 10.90
N THR A 638 -29.47 37.57 11.67
CA THR A 638 -29.82 37.50 13.11
C THR A 638 -31.23 36.97 13.36
N ASP A 639 -32.14 37.12 12.39
CA ASP A 639 -33.52 36.61 12.43
C ASP A 639 -33.69 35.21 11.86
N CYS A 640 -32.63 34.51 11.51
CA CYS A 640 -32.68 33.17 10.94
C CYS A 640 -33.17 32.12 11.96
N LYS A 641 -34.07 31.24 11.54
CA LYS A 641 -34.62 30.17 12.39
C LYS A 641 -33.57 29.28 13.06
N ASN A 642 -32.40 29.15 12.46
CA ASN A 642 -31.30 28.33 12.98
C ASN A 642 -30.45 29.07 14.02
N VAL A 643 -30.57 30.40 14.15
CA VAL A 643 -29.78 31.22 15.09
C VAL A 643 -30.06 30.84 16.55
N GLY A 644 -31.32 30.48 16.88
CA GLY A 644 -31.68 30.04 18.23
C GLY A 644 -30.91 28.79 18.70
N GLN A 645 -30.57 27.87 17.79
CA GLN A 645 -29.72 26.71 18.10
C GLN A 645 -28.24 27.08 18.14
N LEU A 646 -27.78 28.00 17.30
CA LEU A 646 -26.40 28.46 17.26
C LEU A 646 -26.02 29.30 18.50
N GLN A 647 -26.98 29.99 19.12
CA GLN A 647 -26.78 30.73 20.37
C GLN A 647 -26.54 29.84 21.60
N LEU A 648 -26.76 28.54 21.50
CA LEU A 648 -26.42 27.58 22.57
C LEU A 648 -24.91 27.34 22.72
N GLU A 649 -24.12 27.70 21.70
CA GLU A 649 -22.66 27.62 21.73
C GLU A 649 -22.03 29.01 21.58
N PRO A 650 -22.08 29.90 22.58
CA PRO A 650 -21.67 31.29 22.49
C PRO A 650 -20.18 31.46 22.16
N GLU A 651 -19.35 30.49 22.52
CA GLU A 651 -17.90 30.50 22.25
C GLU A 651 -17.55 30.44 20.76
N ARG A 652 -18.49 30.05 19.90
CA ARG A 652 -18.32 29.92 18.46
C ARG A 652 -18.97 31.04 17.66
N ILE A 653 -19.54 32.03 18.34
CA ILE A 653 -20.15 33.19 17.72
C ILE A 653 -19.08 34.26 17.52
N LEU A 654 -18.99 34.79 16.30
CA LEU A 654 -18.10 35.88 15.95
C LEU A 654 -18.90 37.09 15.47
N GLU A 655 -18.44 38.26 15.86
CA GLU A 655 -18.99 39.52 15.37
C GLU A 655 -18.50 39.78 13.93
N VAL A 656 -19.44 39.90 13.01
CA VAL A 656 -19.19 40.12 11.59
C VAL A 656 -19.94 41.33 11.09
N SER A 657 -19.38 42.04 10.14
CA SER A 657 -20.01 43.20 9.52
C SER A 657 -19.84 43.18 8.01
N TRP A 658 -20.77 43.82 7.29
CA TRP A 658 -20.60 43.99 5.86
C TRP A 658 -19.43 44.94 5.57
N ALA A 659 -18.60 44.58 4.57
CA ALA A 659 -17.56 45.47 4.09
C ALA A 659 -18.20 46.71 3.46
N PRO A 660 -17.62 47.92 3.65
CA PRO A 660 -18.08 49.12 2.96
C PRO A 660 -17.82 48.91 1.46
N SER A 661 -18.84 48.49 0.72
CA SER A 661 -18.71 48.20 -0.70
C SER A 661 -18.91 49.45 -1.55
N SER A 662 -17.99 49.69 -2.46
CA SER A 662 -18.13 50.71 -3.49
C SER A 662 -18.81 50.23 -4.78
N LYS A 663 -19.10 48.97 -4.99
CA LYS A 663 -19.80 48.43 -6.19
C LYS A 663 -20.15 46.93 -6.07
N LEU A 664 -21.27 46.59 -5.47
CA LEU A 664 -21.93 45.33 -5.74
C LEU A 664 -23.34 45.61 -6.30
N SER A 665 -23.56 45.25 -7.56
CA SER A 665 -24.87 45.32 -8.18
C SER A 665 -25.73 44.17 -7.63
N LEU A 666 -26.93 44.51 -7.12
CA LEU A 666 -27.93 43.58 -6.60
C LEU A 666 -28.36 42.46 -7.60
N ILE A 667 -28.02 42.62 -8.89
CA ILE A 667 -28.38 41.68 -9.95
C ILE A 667 -27.66 40.32 -9.82
N HIS A 668 -26.46 40.29 -9.21
CA HIS A 668 -25.71 39.05 -9.04
C HIS A 668 -26.15 38.19 -7.84
N ILE A 669 -27.06 38.68 -7.01
CA ILE A 669 -27.51 38.03 -5.78
C ILE A 669 -28.89 37.36 -5.93
N SER A 670 -29.65 37.69 -6.97
CA SER A 670 -31.08 37.35 -7.06
C SER A 670 -31.47 36.31 -8.12
N GLU A 671 -30.57 35.73 -8.86
CA GLU A 671 -30.91 34.58 -9.73
C GLU A 671 -30.50 33.22 -9.10
N PRO A 672 -31.46 32.46 -8.57
CA PRO A 672 -31.25 31.05 -8.40
C PRO A 672 -31.25 30.42 -9.80
N THR A 673 -30.12 29.85 -10.24
CA THR A 673 -30.05 29.01 -11.43
C THR A 673 -31.05 27.85 -11.29
N ARG A 674 -32.27 28.05 -11.75
CA ARG A 674 -33.16 26.95 -12.17
C ARG A 674 -32.57 26.39 -13.44
N LEU A 675 -31.77 25.36 -13.33
CA LEU A 675 -31.53 24.46 -14.44
C LEU A 675 -32.76 23.60 -14.60
N LEU A 676 -33.37 23.84 -15.73
CA LEU A 676 -34.43 23.12 -16.39
C LEU A 676 -34.18 21.61 -16.40
N SER A 677 -35.15 20.89 -15.87
CA SER A 677 -35.47 19.53 -16.28
C SER A 677 -36.11 19.61 -17.69
N ILE A 678 -35.42 19.10 -18.71
CA ILE A 678 -36.00 18.41 -19.86
C ILE A 678 -35.07 17.22 -20.18
#